data_a4e19541b67c364ba0f1416e9c55de19
#
_entry.id   a4e19541b67c364ba0f1416e9c55de19
#
_cell.length_a   1.000
_cell.length_b   1.000
_cell.length_c   1.000
_cell.angle_alpha   90.00
_cell.angle_beta   90.00
_cell.angle_gamma   90.00
#
_symmetry.space_group_name_H-M   'P 1'
#
loop_
_entity.id
_entity.type
_entity.pdbx_description
1 polymer ?
#
loop_
_entity_poly.entity_id
_entity_poly.type
_entity_poly.pdbx_seq_one_letter_code
_entity_poly.pdbx_strand_id
1 'polypeptide(L)'
;MTFTKTSIQPRKFAHYNAITIFLVMLLQHESANAVDAIANEDVISVQVNGSLTNSTPEFTKLQIDKSSPQTYLTNETIQKIASPFSDYGTLANFTPSFVSSAPNGNGFDAAKNQTLRGFADGQFNVTLDGIPFADPDGFSHHSTSYFPAATIDHMVIDRSPGSATDLGYATIGGSMNVSSLQIPLKAENYLYGSYGSFATSQAGARLNTAKPAEDGQTGFMVNVEHMQSDGALSHADGRKDDLLLKTESRFGGATLTAFYAYDRYHFNNPSSVTTAQIAAYGTGFGFTAVPGTPDYFGYSTTDRSSDFGYVRLQSSLNAWHFDEKLYTYAYRNNGLSLKGDDTASPVGNGYGVPSTDIGGRVSNEHYRTFGNIVEADHQDSMGVFRGGLWLEHSREVYYRNALDLSTGAVYDANKNADSPVLFNYESTLNTVEPFAEYEWKASDALTVRPGLRYQRVSRGFDASVVPNSLPGTNGEVGRSVHSTLPSLDGHYALTPNMQMFAQWSKGALVPNQSFFYSSNPTAGNQAQPETSRALQAGITIGSTKASLTLDAYQIKLDNYVSTVTVAGNTEYVNDGAVRYRGIELEGNRFIGAGFRIIGNASVVRAQFEESGITSPAQLAGDDIPLAPRYIGLLGVLYEHDMWSGSLLTKFIGSEYQGKNGSSDGPNYLVGAYSYTNLNIARSMTDLTGIPNARIGFSINNLLNQAPVTDTAGPSAAGPLLVNVLARRNFLLSLSGDF
;
A
#
# COMPACT_ATOMS: atom_id res chain seq x y z
N MET A 1 -21.14 -16.43 -34.62
CA MET A 1 -21.16 -15.03 -35.05
C MET A 1 -19.73 -14.54 -35.10
N THR A 2 -19.30 -14.11 -36.24
CA THR A 2 -17.91 -13.80 -36.58
C THR A 2 -17.58 -12.40 -36.10
N PHE A 3 -16.67 -12.27 -35.14
CA PHE A 3 -16.17 -10.96 -34.70
C PHE A 3 -15.14 -10.41 -35.69
N THR A 4 -15.48 -9.34 -36.36
CA THR A 4 -14.55 -8.54 -37.16
C THR A 4 -13.57 -7.80 -36.25
N LYS A 5 -12.29 -8.12 -36.38
CA LYS A 5 -11.19 -7.37 -35.79
C LYS A 5 -11.07 -6.00 -36.45
N THR A 6 -11.43 -4.94 -35.74
CA THR A 6 -11.05 -3.58 -36.14
C THR A 6 -9.67 -3.29 -35.55
N SER A 7 -8.66 -3.21 -36.40
CA SER A 7 -7.30 -2.85 -36.04
C SER A 7 -7.24 -1.32 -35.80
N ILE A 8 -7.09 -0.89 -34.55
CA ILE A 8 -6.73 0.49 -34.21
C ILE A 8 -5.21 0.58 -34.21
N GLN A 9 -4.67 1.37 -35.14
CA GLN A 9 -3.24 1.63 -35.25
C GLN A 9 -2.72 2.45 -34.06
N PRO A 10 -1.54 2.12 -33.49
CA PRO A 10 -0.89 2.91 -32.46
C PRO A 10 -0.15 4.11 -33.08
N ARG A 11 -0.81 5.24 -33.21
CA ARG A 11 -0.17 6.47 -33.67
C ARG A 11 -0.24 7.52 -32.58
N LYS A 12 0.72 7.52 -31.64
CA LYS A 12 1.15 8.71 -30.86
C LYS A 12 2.27 8.44 -29.84
N PHE A 13 2.67 7.19 -29.61
CA PHE A 13 3.71 6.86 -28.63
C PHE A 13 5.16 7.04 -29.10
N ALA A 14 5.38 7.17 -30.41
CA ALA A 14 6.74 7.14 -31.00
C ALA A 14 7.57 8.41 -30.76
N HIS A 15 6.98 9.52 -30.30
CA HIS A 15 7.72 10.78 -30.20
C HIS A 15 8.37 11.05 -28.83
N TYR A 16 7.86 10.46 -27.75
CA TYR A 16 8.44 10.69 -26.42
C TYR A 16 9.60 9.74 -26.08
N ASN A 17 9.57 8.50 -26.55
CA ASN A 17 10.66 7.54 -26.34
C ASN A 17 11.93 7.83 -27.15
N ALA A 18 11.82 8.55 -28.28
CA ALA A 18 12.97 8.88 -29.12
C ALA A 18 13.90 9.94 -28.49
N ILE A 19 13.37 10.83 -27.66
CA ILE A 19 14.16 11.90 -27.03
C ILE A 19 15.00 11.34 -25.88
N THR A 20 14.46 10.42 -25.09
CA THR A 20 15.16 9.82 -23.96
C THR A 20 16.27 8.89 -24.41
N ILE A 21 16.04 8.07 -25.43
CA ILE A 21 17.06 7.21 -26.05
C ILE A 21 18.18 8.04 -26.70
N PHE A 22 17.84 9.20 -27.26
CA PHE A 22 18.83 10.08 -27.89
C PHE A 22 19.75 10.79 -26.88
N LEU A 23 19.25 11.10 -25.68
CA LEU A 23 20.06 11.69 -24.60
C LEU A 23 21.07 10.69 -24.04
N VAL A 24 20.69 9.42 -23.89
CA VAL A 24 21.59 8.35 -23.46
C VAL A 24 22.68 8.05 -24.49
N MET A 25 22.38 8.13 -25.79
CA MET A 25 23.39 7.92 -26.84
C MET A 25 24.37 9.10 -26.99
N LEU A 26 23.99 10.33 -26.68
CA LEU A 26 24.89 11.48 -26.74
C LEU A 26 25.92 11.49 -25.59
N LEU A 27 25.61 10.88 -24.45
CA LEU A 27 26.53 10.77 -23.30
C LEU A 27 27.58 9.67 -23.47
N GLN A 28 27.41 8.73 -24.39
CA GLN A 28 28.36 7.63 -24.64
C GLN A 28 29.55 7.98 -25.53
N HIS A 29 29.58 9.15 -26.17
CA HIS A 29 30.61 9.46 -27.20
C HIS A 29 31.83 10.24 -26.69
N GLU A 30 31.87 10.70 -25.44
CA GLU A 30 33.03 11.46 -24.90
C GLU A 30 33.83 10.79 -23.77
N SER A 31 33.50 9.55 -23.38
CA SER A 31 34.11 8.94 -22.20
C SER A 31 35.30 7.97 -22.45
N ALA A 32 36.00 8.08 -23.59
CA ALA A 32 37.09 7.16 -23.92
C ALA A 32 38.48 7.56 -23.43
N ASN A 33 38.65 8.69 -22.71
CA ASN A 33 39.99 9.11 -22.26
C ASN A 33 39.99 9.79 -20.88
N ALA A 34 39.51 9.15 -19.83
CA ALA A 34 39.75 9.59 -18.45
C ALA A 34 39.61 8.42 -17.47
N VAL A 35 40.48 7.42 -17.63
CA VAL A 35 40.65 6.38 -16.59
C VAL A 35 42.10 6.54 -16.10
N ASP A 36 42.23 7.30 -15.02
CA ASP A 36 43.20 7.08 -13.95
C ASP A 36 43.08 8.20 -12.90
N ALA A 37 42.89 7.78 -11.69
CA ALA A 37 42.77 8.53 -10.44
C ALA A 37 41.32 8.91 -10.05
N ILE A 38 40.74 8.07 -9.21
CA ILE A 38 40.14 8.38 -7.89
C ILE A 38 39.61 7.05 -7.31
N ALA A 39 40.53 6.38 -6.60
CA ALA A 39 40.12 5.40 -5.59
C ALA A 39 39.82 6.18 -4.31
N ASN A 40 38.71 5.88 -3.65
CA ASN A 40 38.29 6.33 -2.33
C ASN A 40 37.78 7.77 -2.24
N GLU A 41 36.46 7.92 -2.42
CA GLU A 41 35.66 8.77 -1.53
C GLU A 41 34.25 8.20 -1.49
N ASP A 42 33.70 8.09 -0.27
CA ASP A 42 32.47 7.45 0.06
C ASP A 42 31.27 8.11 -0.66
N VAL A 43 30.77 7.42 -1.66
CA VAL A 43 29.43 7.70 -2.19
C VAL A 43 28.45 7.36 -1.08
N ILE A 44 27.80 8.35 -0.50
CA ILE A 44 26.66 8.15 0.38
C ILE A 44 25.45 7.77 -0.48
N SER A 45 25.54 6.64 -1.18
CA SER A 45 24.40 5.80 -1.41
C SER A 45 24.13 5.17 -0.05
N VAL A 46 22.92 5.26 0.47
CA VAL A 46 22.52 4.49 1.65
C VAL A 46 22.48 3.02 1.23
N GLN A 47 23.63 2.46 0.90
CA GLN A 47 23.87 1.03 0.86
C GLN A 47 24.04 0.61 2.31
N VAL A 48 23.01 -0.01 2.87
CA VAL A 48 23.11 -0.75 4.11
C VAL A 48 23.93 -2.01 3.83
N ASN A 49 25.26 -1.88 3.72
CA ASN A 49 26.17 -3.01 3.72
C ASN A 49 26.42 -3.42 5.18
N GLY A 50 25.55 -4.28 5.70
CA GLY A 50 25.73 -4.94 6.98
C GLY A 50 26.66 -6.15 6.85
N SER A 51 27.95 -5.97 7.10
CA SER A 51 28.80 -7.10 7.50
C SER A 51 28.60 -7.33 9.00
N LEU A 52 27.92 -8.43 9.33
CA LEU A 52 27.65 -8.86 10.70
C LEU A 52 28.92 -9.41 11.35
N THR A 53 29.65 -8.58 12.07
CA THR A 53 30.56 -9.04 13.12
C THR A 53 30.35 -8.17 14.35
N ASN A 54 29.68 -8.72 15.37
CA ASN A 54 29.59 -8.21 16.74
C ASN A 54 29.04 -6.79 16.93
N SER A 55 27.94 -6.43 16.30
CA SER A 55 27.28 -5.17 16.55
C SER A 55 25.79 -5.35 16.82
N THR A 56 25.33 -4.65 17.82
CA THR A 56 23.92 -4.37 18.18
C THR A 56 22.92 -4.59 17.05
N PRO A 57 21.79 -5.30 17.30
CA PRO A 57 20.74 -5.53 16.31
C PRO A 57 20.34 -4.24 15.59
N GLU A 58 20.14 -4.30 14.28
CA GLU A 58 19.88 -3.17 13.37
C GLU A 58 18.65 -2.30 13.69
N PHE A 59 17.85 -2.67 14.68
CA PHE A 59 16.77 -1.84 15.22
C PHE A 59 17.22 -0.43 15.63
N THR A 60 18.52 -0.19 15.73
CA THR A 60 19.11 1.04 16.21
C THR A 60 19.94 1.79 15.19
N LYS A 61 19.87 1.48 13.91
CA LYS A 61 20.30 2.46 12.92
C LYS A 61 19.31 3.63 12.96
N LEU A 62 19.44 4.40 14.03
CA LEU A 62 18.96 5.75 14.08
C LEU A 62 19.57 6.45 12.88
N GLN A 63 18.75 6.69 11.90
CA GLN A 63 19.09 7.68 10.92
C GLN A 63 18.89 9.02 11.61
N ILE A 64 19.95 9.44 12.34
CA ILE A 64 19.95 10.71 13.05
C ILE A 64 19.81 11.90 12.07
N ASP A 65 20.07 11.69 10.79
CA ASP A 65 20.03 12.74 9.76
C ASP A 65 18.67 12.85 9.03
N LYS A 66 17.54 12.55 9.70
CA LYS A 66 16.22 12.62 9.07
C LYS A 66 15.48 13.90 9.45
N SER A 67 14.85 14.48 8.44
CA SER A 67 14.02 15.67 8.59
C SER A 67 12.52 15.37 8.79
N SER A 68 12.15 14.08 8.88
CA SER A 68 10.75 13.62 9.06
C SER A 68 10.65 12.40 9.98
N PRO A 69 9.50 12.15 10.61
CA PRO A 69 9.29 10.95 11.43
C PRO A 69 9.08 9.73 10.55
N GLN A 70 10.03 8.80 10.59
CA GLN A 70 10.02 7.58 9.79
C GLN A 70 10.19 6.34 10.67
N THR A 71 9.43 5.28 10.35
CA THR A 71 9.65 3.93 10.87
C THR A 71 10.37 3.11 9.81
N TYR A 72 11.46 2.47 10.20
CA TYR A 72 12.26 1.62 9.33
C TYR A 72 12.17 0.16 9.77
N LEU A 73 11.67 -0.71 8.90
CA LEU A 73 11.52 -2.15 9.13
C LEU A 73 12.48 -2.91 8.20
N THR A 74 13.58 -3.43 8.73
CA THR A 74 14.51 -4.28 7.95
C THR A 74 13.94 -5.68 7.75
N ASN A 75 14.44 -6.45 6.77
CA ASN A 75 14.10 -7.85 6.57
C ASN A 75 14.31 -8.67 7.86
N GLU A 76 15.43 -8.47 8.54
CA GLU A 76 15.74 -9.13 9.81
C GLU A 76 14.68 -8.83 10.89
N THR A 77 14.28 -7.56 10.98
CA THR A 77 13.20 -7.14 11.87
C THR A 77 11.88 -7.81 11.51
N ILE A 78 11.50 -7.75 10.24
CA ILE A 78 10.27 -8.34 9.70
C ILE A 78 10.20 -9.84 10.07
N GLN A 79 11.28 -10.59 9.87
CA GLN A 79 11.36 -12.01 10.22
C GLN A 79 11.21 -12.30 11.72
N LYS A 80 11.47 -11.34 12.60
CA LYS A 80 11.32 -11.50 14.06
C LYS A 80 9.94 -11.13 14.56
N ILE A 81 9.28 -10.15 13.94
CA ILE A 81 8.05 -9.55 14.46
C ILE A 81 6.79 -9.99 13.74
N ALA A 82 6.91 -10.52 12.53
CA ALA A 82 5.78 -10.81 11.65
C ALA A 82 5.68 -12.32 11.35
N SER A 83 4.47 -12.74 11.01
CA SER A 83 4.22 -14.06 10.43
C SER A 83 4.82 -14.12 9.00
N PRO A 84 5.30 -15.29 8.53
CA PRO A 84 5.80 -15.47 7.17
C PRO A 84 4.83 -15.03 6.05
N PHE A 85 3.53 -14.96 6.33
CA PHE A 85 2.49 -14.58 5.38
C PHE A 85 2.13 -13.08 5.41
N SER A 86 2.77 -12.28 6.26
CA SER A 86 2.39 -10.88 6.45
C SER A 86 2.69 -10.05 5.21
N ASP A 87 1.65 -9.51 4.57
CA ASP A 87 1.78 -8.51 3.50
C ASP A 87 2.26 -7.15 4.04
N TYR A 88 2.61 -6.22 3.14
CA TYR A 88 3.15 -4.91 3.55
C TYR A 88 2.14 -4.07 4.36
N GLY A 89 0.84 -4.20 4.11
CA GLY A 89 -0.19 -3.52 4.91
C GLY A 89 -0.25 -4.05 6.35
N THR A 90 -0.07 -5.36 6.53
CA THR A 90 0.06 -5.98 7.86
C THR A 90 1.36 -5.55 8.55
N LEU A 91 2.49 -5.49 7.81
CA LEU A 91 3.77 -5.04 8.35
C LEU A 91 3.72 -3.59 8.82
N ALA A 92 2.99 -2.72 8.14
CA ALA A 92 2.83 -1.33 8.53
C ALA A 92 2.16 -1.15 9.92
N ASN A 93 1.46 -2.15 10.46
CA ASN A 93 0.90 -2.10 11.82
C ASN A 93 1.95 -1.91 12.94
N PHE A 94 3.22 -2.11 12.66
CA PHE A 94 4.29 -1.84 13.63
C PHE A 94 4.67 -0.34 13.72
N THR A 95 4.10 0.49 12.85
CA THR A 95 4.32 1.94 12.81
C THR A 95 3.32 2.68 13.73
N PRO A 96 3.72 3.80 14.37
CA PRO A 96 2.79 4.71 15.02
C PRO A 96 1.67 5.14 14.07
N SER A 97 0.49 5.38 14.61
CA SER A 97 -0.67 5.91 13.85
C SER A 97 -1.13 5.07 12.66
N PHE A 98 -0.66 3.84 12.50
CA PHE A 98 -1.12 2.94 11.44
C PHE A 98 -2.03 1.83 11.99
N VAL A 99 -3.13 1.58 11.28
CA VAL A 99 -4.07 0.48 11.56
C VAL A 99 -4.44 -0.22 10.28
N SER A 100 -4.47 -1.54 10.31
CA SER A 100 -5.10 -2.38 9.29
C SER A 100 -5.64 -3.65 9.94
N SER A 101 -6.63 -4.27 9.32
CA SER A 101 -7.19 -5.56 9.74
C SER A 101 -7.18 -6.57 8.61
N ALA A 102 -7.07 -7.86 8.95
CA ALA A 102 -7.17 -8.98 8.02
C ALA A 102 -8.06 -10.06 8.65
N PRO A 103 -9.40 -9.93 8.57
CA PRO A 103 -10.34 -10.84 9.23
C PRO A 103 -10.19 -12.29 8.80
N ASN A 104 -9.81 -12.55 7.56
CA ASN A 104 -9.57 -13.90 7.03
C ASN A 104 -8.12 -14.43 7.26
N GLY A 105 -7.26 -13.63 7.92
CA GLY A 105 -5.86 -13.95 8.19
C GLY A 105 -4.88 -13.22 7.30
N ASN A 106 -3.67 -13.02 7.83
CA ASN A 106 -2.61 -12.27 7.15
C ASN A 106 -2.20 -12.96 5.82
N GLY A 107 -1.97 -12.17 4.78
CA GLY A 107 -1.47 -12.63 3.48
C GLY A 107 -2.53 -13.24 2.55
N PHE A 108 -3.69 -13.59 3.07
CA PHE A 108 -4.82 -14.16 2.32
C PHE A 108 -6.04 -13.22 2.26
N ASP A 109 -6.00 -12.13 2.95
CA ASP A 109 -7.00 -11.06 2.86
C ASP A 109 -6.22 -9.77 2.69
N ALA A 110 -6.52 -9.02 1.64
CA ALA A 110 -5.95 -7.69 1.51
C ALA A 110 -6.26 -6.92 2.78
N ALA A 111 -5.26 -6.25 3.33
CA ALA A 111 -5.44 -5.49 4.57
C ALA A 111 -6.58 -4.49 4.40
N LYS A 112 -7.62 -4.67 5.23
CA LYS A 112 -8.83 -3.83 5.18
C LYS A 112 -8.66 -2.62 6.09
N ASN A 113 -9.38 -1.55 5.76
CA ASN A 113 -9.42 -0.32 6.56
C ASN A 113 -8.03 0.19 6.95
N GLN A 114 -7.10 0.13 5.99
CA GLN A 114 -5.76 0.67 6.19
C GLN A 114 -5.85 2.18 6.40
N THR A 115 -5.33 2.66 7.52
CA THR A 115 -5.24 4.10 7.79
C THR A 115 -3.87 4.47 8.35
N LEU A 116 -3.33 5.58 7.89
CA LEU A 116 -2.13 6.22 8.43
C LEU A 116 -2.50 7.60 8.94
N ARG A 117 -2.38 7.87 10.26
CA ARG A 117 -2.83 9.13 10.89
C ARG A 117 -4.33 9.43 10.66
N GLY A 118 -5.14 8.40 10.38
CA GLY A 118 -6.56 8.55 10.01
C GLY A 118 -6.81 8.86 8.53
N PHE A 119 -5.77 8.90 7.69
CA PHE A 119 -5.91 8.92 6.23
C PHE A 119 -6.08 7.50 5.73
N ALA A 120 -7.17 7.25 5.00
CA ALA A 120 -7.48 5.93 4.46
C ALA A 120 -6.57 5.55 3.28
N ASP A 121 -6.56 4.26 2.91
CA ASP A 121 -5.93 3.80 1.68
C ASP A 121 -6.43 4.60 0.47
N GLY A 122 -5.51 4.99 -0.41
CA GLY A 122 -5.75 5.98 -1.47
C GLY A 122 -5.51 7.44 -1.05
N GLN A 123 -5.27 7.72 0.24
CA GLN A 123 -4.90 9.05 0.75
C GLN A 123 -3.44 9.13 1.23
N PHE A 124 -2.73 8.02 1.23
CA PHE A 124 -1.28 7.91 1.39
C PHE A 124 -0.68 7.17 0.19
N ASN A 125 0.61 7.31 0.00
CA ASN A 125 1.30 6.75 -1.16
C ASN A 125 2.00 5.43 -0.81
N VAL A 126 2.11 4.51 -1.79
CA VAL A 126 2.92 3.30 -1.68
C VAL A 126 3.87 3.22 -2.87
N THR A 127 5.13 2.88 -2.62
CA THR A 127 6.12 2.67 -3.68
C THR A 127 6.79 1.30 -3.57
N LEU A 128 7.18 0.74 -4.69
CA LEU A 128 8.12 -0.39 -4.78
C LEU A 128 9.39 0.07 -5.48
N ASP A 129 10.54 -0.04 -4.79
CA ASP A 129 11.85 0.41 -5.28
C ASP A 129 11.85 1.89 -5.78
N GLY A 130 11.05 2.74 -5.09
CA GLY A 130 10.87 4.15 -5.42
C GLY A 130 9.94 4.41 -6.61
N ILE A 131 9.21 3.43 -7.11
CA ILE A 131 8.19 3.57 -8.16
C ILE A 131 6.82 3.59 -7.49
N PRO A 132 6.06 4.70 -7.57
CA PRO A 132 4.69 4.73 -7.07
C PRO A 132 3.79 3.81 -7.89
N PHE A 133 2.89 3.13 -7.22
CA PHE A 133 1.87 2.32 -7.87
C PHE A 133 0.55 2.42 -7.12
N ALA A 134 -0.54 2.41 -7.83
CA ALA A 134 -1.88 2.47 -7.27
C ALA A 134 -2.91 2.06 -8.33
N ASP A 135 -4.11 1.76 -7.89
CA ASP A 135 -5.27 1.61 -8.73
C ASP A 135 -5.63 2.97 -9.37
N PRO A 136 -5.71 3.09 -10.71
CA PRO A 136 -5.96 4.38 -11.35
C PRO A 136 -7.34 4.96 -11.07
N ASP A 137 -8.28 4.15 -10.58
CA ASP A 137 -9.64 4.61 -10.28
C ASP A 137 -9.71 5.40 -8.97
N GLY A 138 -9.15 4.88 -7.89
CA GLY A 138 -9.26 5.41 -6.53
C GLY A 138 -7.96 5.55 -5.77
N PHE A 139 -6.82 5.23 -6.40
CA PHE A 139 -5.47 5.24 -5.82
C PHE A 139 -5.27 4.30 -4.64
N SER A 140 -6.16 3.32 -4.48
CA SER A 140 -6.04 2.28 -3.46
C SER A 140 -4.95 1.27 -3.79
N HIS A 141 -4.55 0.50 -2.78
CA HIS A 141 -3.48 -0.49 -2.91
C HIS A 141 -3.95 -1.87 -2.46
N HIS A 142 -3.65 -2.87 -3.25
CA HIS A 142 -3.94 -4.25 -2.94
C HIS A 142 -2.73 -4.89 -2.27
N SER A 143 -2.64 -4.85 -0.94
CA SER A 143 -1.43 -5.22 -0.18
C SER A 143 -0.95 -6.66 -0.39
N THR A 144 -1.81 -7.55 -0.89
CA THR A 144 -1.48 -8.94 -1.22
C THR A 144 -1.09 -9.17 -2.68
N SER A 145 -1.04 -8.12 -3.50
CA SER A 145 -0.74 -8.18 -4.95
C SER A 145 0.67 -7.67 -5.27
N TYR A 146 1.13 -7.93 -6.48
CA TYR A 146 2.37 -7.48 -7.13
C TYR A 146 3.65 -8.17 -6.69
N PHE A 147 3.86 -8.49 -5.42
CA PHE A 147 5.09 -9.13 -4.94
C PHE A 147 4.84 -9.90 -3.63
N PRO A 148 5.55 -11.03 -3.40
CA PRO A 148 5.41 -11.79 -2.17
C PRO A 148 6.11 -11.09 -1.00
N ALA A 149 5.54 -11.23 0.19
CA ALA A 149 6.12 -10.69 1.43
C ALA A 149 7.54 -11.18 1.70
N ALA A 150 7.84 -12.43 1.34
CA ALA A 150 9.16 -13.04 1.49
C ALA A 150 10.26 -12.34 0.67
N THR A 151 9.90 -11.45 -0.26
CA THR A 151 10.85 -10.71 -1.11
C THR A 151 11.04 -9.25 -0.71
N ILE A 152 10.47 -8.83 0.42
CA ILE A 152 10.68 -7.48 0.99
C ILE A 152 12.02 -7.43 1.71
N ASP A 153 12.90 -6.54 1.27
CA ASP A 153 14.18 -6.25 1.93
C ASP A 153 13.98 -5.34 3.14
N HIS A 154 13.30 -4.23 2.93
CA HIS A 154 12.93 -3.31 3.99
C HIS A 154 11.72 -2.46 3.61
N MET A 155 11.10 -1.86 4.61
CA MET A 155 10.05 -0.86 4.44
C MET A 155 10.39 0.39 5.22
N VAL A 156 10.12 1.54 4.60
CA VAL A 156 10.18 2.85 5.27
C VAL A 156 8.80 3.46 5.23
N ILE A 157 8.21 3.68 6.39
CA ILE A 157 6.93 4.37 6.50
C ILE A 157 7.22 5.81 6.94
N ASP A 158 7.07 6.75 6.02
CA ASP A 158 7.19 8.19 6.30
C ASP A 158 5.81 8.76 6.61
N ARG A 159 5.68 9.35 7.79
CA ARG A 159 4.43 9.91 8.28
C ARG A 159 4.25 11.39 7.95
N SER A 160 4.90 11.85 6.90
CA SER A 160 4.78 13.23 6.42
C SER A 160 4.28 13.26 4.97
N PRO A 161 3.76 14.37 4.46
CA PRO A 161 3.46 14.54 3.04
C PRO A 161 4.69 14.51 2.13
N GLY A 162 5.87 14.32 2.72
CA GLY A 162 7.13 14.08 2.03
C GLY A 162 7.85 15.33 1.54
N SER A 163 8.98 15.10 0.91
CA SER A 163 9.82 16.07 0.20
C SER A 163 9.42 16.18 -1.28
N ALA A 164 10.18 16.92 -2.08
CA ALA A 164 9.91 17.03 -3.51
C ALA A 164 10.21 15.73 -4.29
N THR A 165 10.99 14.83 -3.75
CA THR A 165 11.32 13.53 -4.38
C THR A 165 10.33 12.41 -4.03
N ASP A 166 9.38 12.64 -3.11
CA ASP A 166 8.34 11.65 -2.76
C ASP A 166 7.18 11.69 -3.76
N LEU A 167 7.35 11.01 -4.89
CA LEU A 167 6.39 10.99 -6.00
C LEU A 167 5.15 10.16 -5.66
N GLY A 168 3.99 10.55 -6.20
CA GLY A 168 2.74 9.78 -6.08
C GLY A 168 1.48 10.62 -6.22
N TYR A 169 0.33 9.93 -6.30
CA TYR A 169 -0.99 10.54 -6.50
C TYR A 169 -1.65 11.05 -5.22
N ALA A 170 -1.27 10.47 -4.08
CA ALA A 170 -1.89 10.69 -2.78
C ALA A 170 -0.83 11.04 -1.74
N THR A 171 -0.33 12.27 -1.76
CA THR A 171 0.77 12.71 -0.88
C THR A 171 0.30 13.51 0.33
N ILE A 172 -0.94 13.27 0.81
CA ILE A 172 -1.51 13.99 1.94
C ILE A 172 -1.31 13.29 3.28
N GLY A 173 -1.33 11.96 3.29
CA GLY A 173 -1.28 11.12 4.51
C GLY A 173 0.09 10.55 4.84
N GLY A 174 1.07 10.68 3.96
CA GLY A 174 2.39 10.06 4.10
C GLY A 174 2.71 9.04 3.01
N SER A 175 3.75 8.23 3.21
CA SER A 175 4.15 7.20 2.24
C SER A 175 4.64 5.92 2.91
N MET A 176 4.41 4.79 2.24
CA MET A 176 5.02 3.49 2.52
C MET A 176 5.96 3.12 1.37
N ASN A 177 7.25 3.11 1.63
CA ASN A 177 8.27 2.81 0.63
C ASN A 177 8.79 1.40 0.86
N VAL A 178 8.41 0.47 -0.01
CA VAL A 178 8.82 -0.94 0.01
C VAL A 178 10.02 -1.12 -0.90
N SER A 179 11.03 -1.82 -0.43
CA SER A 179 12.20 -2.18 -1.23
C SER A 179 12.28 -3.69 -1.41
N SER A 180 12.51 -4.12 -2.64
CA SER A 180 12.69 -5.53 -2.96
C SER A 180 14.08 -6.03 -2.55
N LEU A 181 14.18 -7.32 -2.22
CA LEU A 181 15.45 -7.97 -1.86
C LEU A 181 16.54 -7.64 -2.88
N GLN A 182 17.75 -7.43 -2.36
CA GLN A 182 18.94 -7.23 -3.17
C GLN A 182 19.56 -8.59 -3.55
N ILE A 183 20.21 -8.67 -4.71
CA ILE A 183 21.03 -9.83 -5.06
C ILE A 183 22.18 -9.91 -4.04
N PRO A 184 22.40 -11.06 -3.38
CA PRO A 184 23.38 -11.17 -2.30
C PRO A 184 24.82 -11.07 -2.81
N LEU A 185 25.75 -10.70 -1.93
CA LEU A 185 27.17 -10.60 -2.27
C LEU A 185 27.81 -11.93 -2.67
N LYS A 186 27.23 -13.05 -2.22
CA LYS A 186 27.65 -14.41 -2.54
C LYS A 186 26.48 -15.19 -3.11
N ALA A 187 26.78 -16.12 -4.00
CA ALA A 187 25.75 -17.04 -4.48
C ALA A 187 25.19 -17.86 -3.31
N GLU A 188 23.87 -17.87 -3.18
CA GLU A 188 23.16 -18.62 -2.15
C GLU A 188 21.78 -19.03 -2.67
N ASN A 189 21.34 -20.20 -2.29
CA ASN A 189 20.03 -20.70 -2.62
C ASN A 189 19.27 -20.93 -1.31
N TYR A 190 18.01 -20.53 -1.28
CA TYR A 190 17.24 -20.51 -0.05
C TYR A 190 15.90 -21.22 -0.25
N LEU A 191 15.62 -22.18 0.62
CA LEU A 191 14.32 -22.84 0.71
C LEU A 191 13.58 -22.38 1.95
N TYR A 192 12.28 -22.21 1.84
CA TYR A 192 11.43 -21.89 2.98
C TYR A 192 10.04 -22.50 2.83
N GLY A 193 9.43 -22.77 3.95
CA GLY A 193 8.07 -23.30 3.99
C GLY A 193 7.45 -23.13 5.38
N SER A 194 6.13 -23.11 5.40
CA SER A 194 5.35 -22.96 6.63
C SER A 194 4.08 -23.81 6.58
N TYR A 195 3.63 -24.26 7.74
CA TYR A 195 2.35 -24.95 7.87
C TYR A 195 1.68 -24.58 9.19
N GLY A 196 0.34 -24.48 9.19
CA GLY A 196 -0.35 -24.09 10.42
C GLY A 196 -1.87 -24.20 10.40
N SER A 197 -2.50 -23.40 11.24
CA SER A 197 -3.95 -23.35 11.41
C SER A 197 -4.67 -23.08 10.09
N PHE A 198 -5.89 -23.55 9.96
CA PHE A 198 -6.73 -23.39 8.75
C PHE A 198 -6.10 -24.01 7.50
N ALA A 199 -5.39 -25.17 7.66
CA ALA A 199 -4.62 -25.83 6.61
C ALA A 199 -3.69 -24.87 5.85
N THR A 200 -3.30 -23.74 6.46
CA THR A 200 -2.43 -22.75 5.85
C THR A 200 -1.07 -23.33 5.58
N SER A 201 -0.62 -23.26 4.34
CA SER A 201 0.72 -23.72 3.94
C SER A 201 1.37 -22.76 2.96
N GLN A 202 2.71 -22.71 3.02
CA GLN A 202 3.58 -21.97 2.11
C GLN A 202 4.77 -22.83 1.76
N ALA A 203 5.20 -22.77 0.52
CA ALA A 203 6.47 -23.34 0.08
C ALA A 203 7.08 -22.42 -0.96
N GLY A 204 8.35 -22.10 -0.78
CA GLY A 204 9.08 -21.24 -1.71
C GLY A 204 10.54 -21.59 -1.84
N ALA A 205 11.11 -21.18 -2.97
CA ALA A 205 12.52 -21.33 -3.28
C ALA A 205 13.07 -20.03 -3.90
N ARG A 206 14.25 -19.63 -3.44
CA ARG A 206 14.99 -18.50 -3.99
C ARG A 206 16.37 -18.94 -4.43
N LEU A 207 16.68 -18.69 -5.69
CA LEU A 207 17.96 -18.98 -6.31
C LEU A 207 18.66 -17.67 -6.61
N ASN A 208 19.91 -17.52 -6.14
CA ASN A 208 20.69 -16.32 -6.34
C ASN A 208 22.09 -16.67 -6.85
N THR A 209 22.57 -15.89 -7.82
CA THR A 209 24.01 -15.76 -8.04
C THR A 209 24.59 -14.66 -7.16
N ALA A 210 25.90 -14.48 -7.20
CA ALA A 210 26.53 -13.33 -6.53
C ALA A 210 26.16 -12.00 -7.22
N LYS A 211 26.05 -10.94 -6.42
CA LYS A 211 25.92 -9.57 -6.92
C LYS A 211 27.15 -9.21 -7.76
N PRO A 212 27.00 -8.54 -8.93
CA PRO A 212 28.12 -8.12 -9.75
C PRO A 212 29.00 -7.14 -9.00
N ALA A 213 30.31 -7.44 -8.88
CA ALA A 213 31.31 -6.59 -8.24
C ALA A 213 32.08 -5.75 -9.26
N GLU A 214 32.24 -6.26 -10.49
CA GLU A 214 33.06 -5.68 -11.56
C GLU A 214 32.26 -5.50 -12.85
N ASP A 215 32.76 -4.66 -13.73
CA ASP A 215 32.19 -4.49 -15.07
C ASP A 215 32.19 -5.80 -15.86
N GLY A 216 31.14 -6.01 -16.62
CA GLY A 216 30.90 -7.22 -17.39
C GLY A 216 30.28 -8.37 -16.60
N GLN A 217 30.10 -8.22 -15.29
CA GLN A 217 29.43 -9.23 -14.47
C GLN A 217 27.91 -8.99 -14.43
N THR A 218 27.16 -10.08 -14.27
CA THR A 218 25.70 -10.07 -14.11
C THR A 218 25.29 -11.01 -12.97
N GLY A 219 24.49 -10.50 -12.07
CA GLY A 219 23.86 -11.28 -11.00
C GLY A 219 22.38 -11.51 -11.29
N PHE A 220 21.83 -12.60 -10.73
CA PHE A 220 20.43 -13.03 -10.89
C PHE A 220 19.82 -13.43 -9.58
N MET A 221 18.54 -13.15 -9.43
CA MET A 221 17.66 -13.68 -8.39
C MET A 221 16.38 -14.18 -9.02
N VAL A 222 15.95 -15.36 -8.62
CA VAL A 222 14.66 -15.94 -8.94
C VAL A 222 14.02 -16.39 -7.64
N ASN A 223 12.78 -15.96 -7.36
CA ASN A 223 11.98 -16.47 -6.25
C ASN A 223 10.67 -17.01 -6.79
N VAL A 224 10.30 -18.20 -6.35
CA VAL A 224 8.99 -18.80 -6.61
C VAL A 224 8.35 -19.17 -5.27
N GLU A 225 7.04 -18.93 -5.15
CA GLU A 225 6.29 -19.23 -3.93
C GLU A 225 4.90 -19.72 -4.26
N HIS A 226 4.43 -20.69 -3.49
CA HIS A 226 3.04 -21.14 -3.48
C HIS A 226 2.49 -21.04 -2.07
N MET A 227 1.28 -20.50 -1.93
CA MET A 227 0.56 -20.36 -0.67
C MET A 227 -0.88 -20.83 -0.84
N GLN A 228 -1.41 -21.47 0.22
CA GLN A 228 -2.84 -21.80 0.31
C GLN A 228 -3.33 -21.78 1.75
N SER A 229 -4.63 -21.55 1.96
CA SER A 229 -5.30 -21.58 3.25
C SER A 229 -6.80 -21.83 3.08
N ASP A 230 -7.42 -22.53 4.04
CA ASP A 230 -8.89 -22.61 4.14
C ASP A 230 -9.50 -21.31 4.72
N GLY A 231 -8.63 -20.36 5.17
CA GLY A 231 -9.04 -19.08 5.76
C GLY A 231 -9.45 -19.18 7.24
N ALA A 232 -9.34 -18.07 7.95
CA ALA A 232 -9.81 -17.95 9.33
C ALA A 232 -11.34 -17.92 9.42
N LEU A 233 -12.00 -17.49 8.36
CA LEU A 233 -13.45 -17.52 8.18
C LEU A 233 -13.88 -18.78 7.44
N SER A 234 -15.07 -19.31 7.75
CA SER A 234 -15.56 -20.55 7.13
C SER A 234 -15.72 -20.39 5.61
N HIS A 235 -15.20 -21.36 4.85
CA HIS A 235 -15.24 -21.41 3.38
C HIS A 235 -14.65 -20.18 2.67
N ALA A 236 -13.70 -19.52 3.32
CA ALA A 236 -12.99 -18.36 2.77
C ALA A 236 -11.59 -18.74 2.26
N ASP A 237 -11.54 -19.85 1.52
CA ASP A 237 -10.28 -20.43 1.02
C ASP A 237 -9.58 -19.49 0.06
N GLY A 238 -8.25 -19.58 0.05
CA GLY A 238 -7.41 -18.84 -0.88
C GLY A 238 -6.17 -19.63 -1.28
N ARG A 239 -5.70 -19.41 -2.51
CA ARG A 239 -4.43 -19.93 -3.02
C ARG A 239 -3.76 -18.89 -3.88
N LYS A 240 -2.44 -18.75 -3.72
CA LYS A 240 -1.62 -17.76 -4.40
C LYS A 240 -0.34 -18.38 -4.95
N ASP A 241 0.04 -18.01 -6.14
CA ASP A 241 1.30 -18.35 -6.78
C ASP A 241 2.06 -17.08 -7.11
N ASP A 242 3.33 -16.98 -6.71
CA ASP A 242 4.18 -15.81 -6.91
C ASP A 242 5.46 -16.20 -7.65
N LEU A 243 5.89 -15.31 -8.55
CA LEU A 243 7.20 -15.33 -9.23
C LEU A 243 7.86 -13.97 -9.11
N LEU A 244 9.14 -13.93 -8.77
CA LEU A 244 9.97 -12.74 -8.85
C LEU A 244 11.27 -13.06 -9.57
N LEU A 245 11.64 -12.19 -10.50
CA LEU A 245 12.90 -12.22 -11.24
C LEU A 245 13.61 -10.88 -11.05
N LYS A 246 14.91 -10.90 -10.74
CA LYS A 246 15.74 -9.69 -10.66
C LYS A 246 17.10 -9.97 -11.26
N THR A 247 17.59 -9.05 -12.08
CA THR A 247 18.96 -9.11 -12.59
C THR A 247 19.65 -7.78 -12.33
N GLU A 248 20.95 -7.81 -12.10
CA GLU A 248 21.79 -6.63 -12.02
C GLU A 248 23.06 -6.86 -12.83
N SER A 249 23.39 -5.93 -13.72
CA SER A 249 24.59 -5.98 -14.57
C SER A 249 25.39 -4.70 -14.41
N ARG A 250 26.73 -4.81 -14.32
CA ARG A 250 27.64 -3.66 -14.30
C ARG A 250 28.39 -3.54 -15.61
N PHE A 251 28.49 -2.32 -16.15
CA PHE A 251 29.22 -2.02 -17.37
C PHE A 251 29.59 -0.52 -17.44
N GLY A 252 30.84 -0.20 -17.75
CA GLY A 252 31.31 1.18 -17.97
C GLY A 252 31.01 2.14 -16.82
N GLY A 253 31.02 1.68 -15.57
CA GLY A 253 30.68 2.47 -14.39
C GLY A 253 29.17 2.65 -14.18
N ALA A 254 28.33 2.05 -15.03
CA ALA A 254 26.88 2.04 -14.88
C ALA A 254 26.37 0.70 -14.31
N THR A 255 25.20 0.74 -13.67
CA THR A 255 24.48 -0.44 -13.20
C THR A 255 23.11 -0.49 -13.85
N LEU A 256 22.80 -1.60 -14.53
CA LEU A 256 21.51 -1.89 -15.10
C LEU A 256 20.81 -2.95 -14.23
N THR A 257 19.66 -2.62 -13.71
CA THR A 257 18.78 -3.56 -12.97
C THR A 257 17.53 -3.81 -13.78
N ALA A 258 17.15 -5.08 -13.95
CA ALA A 258 15.82 -5.43 -14.43
C ALA A 258 15.11 -6.26 -13.36
N PHE A 259 13.84 -5.94 -13.14
CA PHE A 259 12.96 -6.55 -12.15
C PHE A 259 11.64 -6.94 -12.80
N TYR A 260 11.12 -8.09 -12.42
CA TYR A 260 9.78 -8.52 -12.80
C TYR A 260 9.18 -9.38 -11.69
N ALA A 261 7.99 -9.04 -11.26
CA ALA A 261 7.19 -9.84 -10.35
C ALA A 261 5.82 -10.12 -10.98
N TYR A 262 5.29 -11.31 -10.72
CA TYR A 262 3.98 -11.76 -11.15
C TYR A 262 3.32 -12.53 -10.02
N ASP A 263 2.04 -12.25 -9.75
CA ASP A 263 1.22 -13.06 -8.86
C ASP A 263 -0.09 -13.47 -9.52
N ARG A 264 -0.59 -14.61 -9.06
CA ARG A 264 -1.94 -15.09 -9.35
C ARG A 264 -2.58 -15.54 -8.05
N TYR A 265 -3.76 -15.01 -7.77
CA TYR A 265 -4.48 -15.26 -6.54
C TYR A 265 -5.95 -15.61 -6.82
N HIS A 266 -6.39 -16.76 -6.32
CA HIS A 266 -7.79 -17.17 -6.32
C HIS A 266 -8.27 -17.28 -4.87
N PHE A 267 -9.43 -16.71 -4.56
CA PHE A 267 -9.98 -16.76 -3.20
C PHE A 267 -11.50 -16.59 -3.19
N ASN A 268 -12.14 -17.20 -2.18
CA ASN A 268 -13.49 -16.87 -1.81
C ASN A 268 -13.45 -15.57 -0.99
N ASN A 269 -14.20 -14.55 -1.40
CA ASN A 269 -14.14 -13.21 -0.82
C ASN A 269 -15.31 -13.01 0.17
N PRO A 270 -15.14 -13.33 1.48
CA PRO A 270 -16.21 -13.21 2.46
C PRO A 270 -16.56 -11.74 2.68
N SER A 271 -17.86 -11.48 2.71
CA SER A 271 -18.41 -10.20 3.12
C SER A 271 -18.42 -10.09 4.65
N SER A 272 -18.58 -8.87 5.16
CA SER A 272 -18.88 -8.64 6.57
C SER A 272 -20.17 -9.36 6.97
N VAL A 273 -20.29 -9.76 8.23
CA VAL A 273 -21.40 -10.59 8.75
C VAL A 273 -22.21 -9.83 9.79
N THR A 274 -23.45 -10.26 10.03
CA THR A 274 -24.29 -9.68 11.07
C THR A 274 -23.91 -10.21 12.46
N THR A 275 -24.22 -9.44 13.49
CA THR A 275 -24.08 -9.91 14.88
C THR A 275 -24.96 -11.14 15.18
N ALA A 276 -26.10 -11.30 14.48
CA ALA A 276 -26.94 -12.48 14.58
C ALA A 276 -26.27 -13.72 13.98
N GLN A 277 -25.59 -13.61 12.84
CA GLN A 277 -24.79 -14.69 12.26
C GLN A 277 -23.62 -15.08 13.17
N ILE A 278 -22.94 -14.10 13.76
CA ILE A 278 -21.88 -14.38 14.76
C ILE A 278 -22.44 -15.15 15.96
N ALA A 279 -23.61 -14.76 16.46
CA ALA A 279 -24.25 -15.44 17.59
C ALA A 279 -24.68 -16.88 17.24
N ALA A 280 -25.12 -17.13 16.00
CA ALA A 280 -25.58 -18.44 15.54
C ALA A 280 -24.42 -19.39 15.16
N TYR A 281 -23.37 -18.87 14.51
CA TYR A 281 -22.32 -19.68 13.87
C TYR A 281 -20.92 -19.43 14.43
N GLY A 282 -20.77 -18.46 15.32
CA GLY A 282 -19.48 -18.07 15.92
C GLY A 282 -18.72 -17.03 15.12
N THR A 283 -17.64 -16.51 15.72
CA THR A 283 -16.80 -15.43 15.18
C THR A 283 -15.96 -15.80 13.94
N GLY A 284 -15.92 -17.08 13.59
CA GLY A 284 -15.26 -17.56 12.36
C GLY A 284 -16.23 -17.82 11.22
N PHE A 285 -17.47 -17.33 11.30
CA PHE A 285 -18.40 -17.45 10.19
C PHE A 285 -18.01 -16.52 9.04
N GLY A 286 -17.99 -17.05 7.83
CA GLY A 286 -17.80 -16.35 6.58
C GLY A 286 -18.88 -16.76 5.59
N PHE A 287 -18.86 -18.03 5.21
CA PHE A 287 -19.79 -18.60 4.23
C PHE A 287 -20.37 -19.93 4.69
N THR A 288 -21.43 -20.38 4.00
CA THR A 288 -21.96 -21.74 4.09
C THR A 288 -21.56 -22.58 2.87
N ALA A 289 -21.64 -23.91 3.00
CA ALA A 289 -21.47 -24.85 1.89
C ALA A 289 -22.82 -25.25 1.25
N VAL A 290 -23.93 -24.55 1.54
CA VAL A 290 -25.27 -24.93 1.07
C VAL A 290 -25.62 -24.12 -0.19
N PRO A 291 -25.60 -24.72 -1.39
CA PRO A 291 -25.99 -24.06 -2.62
C PRO A 291 -27.45 -23.54 -2.52
N GLY A 292 -27.71 -22.39 -3.16
CA GLY A 292 -29.04 -21.77 -3.16
C GLY A 292 -29.33 -20.88 -1.94
N THR A 293 -28.38 -20.77 -0.99
CA THR A 293 -28.42 -19.74 0.07
C THR A 293 -27.58 -18.54 -0.33
N PRO A 294 -27.97 -17.31 0.05
CA PRO A 294 -27.20 -16.10 -0.31
C PRO A 294 -25.74 -16.13 0.15
N ASP A 295 -25.47 -16.75 1.28
CA ASP A 295 -24.13 -16.89 1.87
C ASP A 295 -23.38 -18.16 1.42
N TYR A 296 -23.77 -18.78 0.31
CA TYR A 296 -23.02 -19.89 -0.29
C TYR A 296 -21.67 -19.39 -0.87
N PHE A 297 -20.56 -20.01 -0.48
CA PHE A 297 -19.23 -19.57 -0.82
C PHE A 297 -19.00 -19.43 -2.34
N GLY A 298 -19.61 -20.29 -3.16
CA GLY A 298 -19.49 -20.26 -4.62
C GLY A 298 -20.12 -19.02 -5.28
N TYR A 299 -20.80 -18.17 -4.54
CA TYR A 299 -21.39 -16.92 -5.03
C TYR A 299 -20.52 -15.68 -4.79
N SER A 300 -19.39 -15.84 -4.15
CA SER A 300 -18.45 -14.74 -3.88
C SER A 300 -17.01 -15.22 -4.06
N THR A 301 -16.55 -15.21 -5.29
CA THR A 301 -15.23 -15.69 -5.67
C THR A 301 -14.48 -14.61 -6.43
N THR A 302 -13.17 -14.62 -6.33
CA THR A 302 -12.31 -13.67 -7.04
C THR A 302 -11.09 -14.38 -7.60
N ASP A 303 -10.81 -14.15 -8.89
CA ASP A 303 -9.57 -14.47 -9.56
C ASP A 303 -8.80 -13.18 -9.84
N ARG A 304 -7.62 -13.04 -9.25
CA ARG A 304 -6.69 -11.92 -9.45
C ARG A 304 -5.43 -12.35 -10.14
N SER A 305 -4.86 -11.46 -10.92
CA SER A 305 -3.45 -11.53 -11.30
C SER A 305 -2.88 -10.13 -11.40
N SER A 306 -1.64 -9.96 -10.97
CA SER A 306 -0.91 -8.71 -11.14
C SER A 306 0.50 -8.96 -11.63
N ASP A 307 1.05 -7.98 -12.32
CA ASP A 307 2.45 -7.97 -12.71
C ASP A 307 3.06 -6.59 -12.44
N PHE A 308 4.34 -6.58 -12.08
CA PHE A 308 5.12 -5.38 -11.86
C PHE A 308 6.51 -5.58 -12.45
N GLY A 309 6.95 -4.68 -13.33
CA GLY A 309 8.26 -4.79 -13.94
C GLY A 309 8.92 -3.44 -14.15
N TYR A 310 10.24 -3.38 -14.01
CA TYR A 310 11.01 -2.19 -14.35
C TYR A 310 12.40 -2.54 -14.89
N VAL A 311 12.95 -1.59 -15.64
CA VAL A 311 14.37 -1.51 -15.97
C VAL A 311 14.91 -0.21 -15.41
N ARG A 312 15.96 -0.28 -14.60
CA ARG A 312 16.61 0.85 -13.94
C ARG A 312 18.05 0.96 -14.41
N LEU A 313 18.44 2.15 -14.87
CA LEU A 313 19.81 2.49 -15.22
C LEU A 313 20.35 3.51 -14.23
N GLN A 314 21.43 3.17 -13.54
CA GLN A 314 22.15 4.07 -12.67
C GLN A 314 23.55 4.32 -13.22
N SER A 315 23.96 5.57 -13.26
CA SER A 315 25.30 5.95 -13.72
C SER A 315 25.79 7.19 -13.00
N SER A 316 27.12 7.38 -13.01
CA SER A 316 27.75 8.55 -12.40
C SER A 316 28.69 9.19 -13.42
N LEU A 317 28.63 10.51 -13.52
CA LEU A 317 29.52 11.31 -14.34
C LEU A 317 30.00 12.52 -13.55
N ASN A 318 31.25 12.52 -13.14
CA ASN A 318 31.82 13.52 -12.22
C ASN A 318 30.99 13.58 -10.90
N ALA A 319 30.48 14.77 -10.55
CA ALA A 319 29.64 14.99 -9.38
C ALA A 319 28.15 14.74 -9.62
N TRP A 320 27.78 14.29 -10.81
CA TRP A 320 26.39 13.95 -11.16
C TRP A 320 26.14 12.45 -11.03
N HIS A 321 25.01 12.11 -10.45
CA HIS A 321 24.43 10.76 -10.46
C HIS A 321 23.12 10.80 -11.20
N PHE A 322 22.87 9.80 -12.04
CA PHE A 322 21.66 9.67 -12.83
C PHE A 322 20.97 8.35 -12.47
N ASP A 323 19.67 8.40 -12.29
CA ASP A 323 18.82 7.24 -12.03
C ASP A 323 17.60 7.31 -12.95
N GLU A 324 17.47 6.37 -13.87
CA GLU A 324 16.33 6.26 -14.77
C GLU A 324 15.62 4.94 -14.55
N LYS A 325 14.31 4.99 -14.41
CA LYS A 325 13.43 3.84 -14.25
C LYS A 325 12.34 3.87 -15.33
N LEU A 326 12.35 2.89 -16.22
CA LEU A 326 11.24 2.58 -17.10
C LEU A 326 10.45 1.44 -16.48
N TYR A 327 9.14 1.60 -16.28
CA TYR A 327 8.37 0.62 -15.57
C TYR A 327 6.98 0.38 -16.16
N THR A 328 6.39 -0.74 -15.77
CA THR A 328 5.00 -1.08 -16.04
C THR A 328 4.45 -1.90 -14.90
N TYR A 329 3.18 -1.73 -14.60
CA TYR A 329 2.44 -2.64 -13.73
C TYR A 329 1.01 -2.84 -14.25
N ALA A 330 0.42 -3.97 -13.91
CA ALA A 330 -0.95 -4.30 -14.28
C ALA A 330 -1.64 -5.09 -13.18
N TYR A 331 -2.94 -4.95 -13.16
CA TYR A 331 -3.83 -5.68 -12.27
C TYR A 331 -5.05 -6.16 -13.04
N ARG A 332 -5.50 -7.37 -12.75
CA ARG A 332 -6.72 -7.96 -13.29
C ARG A 332 -7.49 -8.60 -12.17
N ASN A 333 -8.78 -8.32 -12.13
CA ASN A 333 -9.69 -8.81 -11.10
C ASN A 333 -10.98 -9.27 -11.75
N ASN A 334 -11.24 -10.58 -11.71
CA ASN A 334 -12.48 -11.18 -12.15
C ASN A 334 -13.23 -11.65 -10.91
N GLY A 335 -14.33 -10.99 -10.58
CA GLY A 335 -15.09 -11.25 -9.37
C GLY A 335 -16.52 -11.65 -9.64
N LEU A 336 -16.99 -12.64 -8.89
CA LEU A 336 -18.39 -12.98 -8.72
C LEU A 336 -18.82 -12.53 -7.33
N SER A 337 -19.95 -11.83 -7.20
CA SER A 337 -20.43 -11.38 -5.90
C SER A 337 -21.95 -11.21 -5.86
N LEU A 338 -22.50 -11.31 -4.66
CA LEU A 338 -23.89 -10.94 -4.39
C LEU A 338 -24.14 -9.47 -4.75
N LYS A 339 -25.37 -9.15 -5.12
CA LYS A 339 -25.79 -7.78 -5.23
C LYS A 339 -25.97 -7.17 -3.84
N GLY A 340 -25.22 -6.10 -3.58
CA GLY A 340 -25.07 -5.58 -2.23
C GLY A 340 -24.23 -6.56 -1.39
N ASP A 341 -23.40 -6.08 -0.54
CA ASP A 341 -22.55 -6.90 0.32
C ASP A 341 -23.32 -7.51 1.52
N ASP A 342 -24.64 -7.63 1.39
CA ASP A 342 -25.54 -8.07 2.46
C ASP A 342 -25.93 -9.55 2.26
N THR A 343 -25.16 -10.43 2.89
CA THR A 343 -25.47 -11.87 2.96
C THR A 343 -26.66 -12.20 3.87
N ALA A 344 -27.17 -11.23 4.61
CA ALA A 344 -28.27 -11.41 5.56
C ALA A 344 -29.66 -11.19 4.95
N SER A 345 -29.74 -10.56 3.77
CA SER A 345 -31.01 -10.33 3.07
C SER A 345 -31.24 -11.38 1.99
N PRO A 346 -32.43 -11.99 1.89
CA PRO A 346 -32.78 -12.81 0.77
C PRO A 346 -32.80 -11.96 -0.49
N VAL A 347 -31.91 -12.27 -1.39
CA VAL A 347 -31.48 -11.38 -2.47
C VAL A 347 -32.38 -11.50 -3.68
N GLY A 348 -33.38 -12.18 -3.79
CA GLY A 348 -34.17 -12.40 -5.00
C GLY A 348 -34.60 -11.18 -5.80
N ASN A 349 -34.30 -9.95 -5.39
CA ASN A 349 -35.02 -8.81 -5.92
C ASN A 349 -34.22 -7.58 -6.34
N GLY A 350 -32.90 -7.71 -6.37
CA GLY A 350 -32.07 -6.53 -6.59
C GLY A 350 -32.14 -5.94 -7.98
N TYR A 351 -32.46 -6.71 -9.01
CA TYR A 351 -32.50 -6.28 -10.42
C TYR A 351 -33.87 -6.48 -11.07
N GLY A 352 -34.92 -6.60 -10.27
CA GLY A 352 -36.27 -6.86 -10.79
C GLY A 352 -36.56 -8.30 -11.17
N VAL A 353 -35.75 -9.22 -10.67
CA VAL A 353 -35.86 -10.67 -10.88
C VAL A 353 -36.93 -11.31 -9.97
N PRO A 354 -37.42 -12.52 -10.30
CA PRO A 354 -38.29 -13.27 -9.43
C PRO A 354 -37.68 -13.46 -8.03
N SER A 355 -38.54 -13.48 -7.01
CA SER A 355 -38.12 -13.62 -5.61
C SER A 355 -37.44 -14.97 -5.27
N THR A 356 -37.42 -15.90 -6.22
CA THR A 356 -36.76 -17.22 -6.10
C THR A 356 -35.30 -17.20 -6.54
N ASP A 357 -34.86 -16.17 -7.26
CA ASP A 357 -33.52 -16.09 -7.83
C ASP A 357 -32.56 -15.36 -6.88
N ILE A 358 -31.28 -15.63 -7.01
CA ILE A 358 -30.24 -15.02 -6.19
C ILE A 358 -29.51 -13.98 -7.05
N GLY A 359 -29.89 -12.71 -6.88
CA GLY A 359 -29.30 -11.61 -7.63
C GLY A 359 -27.82 -11.43 -7.32
N GLY A 360 -27.02 -11.34 -8.36
CA GLY A 360 -25.58 -11.17 -8.27
C GLY A 360 -25.00 -10.38 -9.42
N ARG A 361 -23.71 -10.30 -9.43
CA ARG A 361 -22.93 -9.59 -10.45
C ARG A 361 -21.62 -10.30 -10.75
N VAL A 362 -21.22 -10.26 -12.01
CA VAL A 362 -19.88 -10.55 -12.44
C VAL A 362 -19.18 -9.23 -12.78
N SER A 363 -18.01 -9.03 -12.22
CA SER A 363 -17.17 -7.86 -12.46
C SER A 363 -15.88 -8.27 -13.13
N ASN A 364 -15.42 -7.47 -14.08
CA ASN A 364 -14.13 -7.66 -14.76
C ASN A 364 -13.46 -6.29 -14.84
N GLU A 365 -12.39 -6.15 -14.10
CA GLU A 365 -11.58 -4.94 -14.01
C GLU A 365 -10.16 -5.28 -14.43
N HIS A 366 -9.59 -4.49 -15.31
CA HIS A 366 -8.19 -4.60 -15.56
C HIS A 366 -7.58 -3.26 -15.97
N TYR A 367 -6.40 -2.98 -15.45
CA TYR A 367 -5.60 -1.84 -15.88
C TYR A 367 -4.16 -2.22 -16.16
N ARG A 368 -3.51 -1.38 -16.95
CA ARG A 368 -2.07 -1.39 -17.17
C ARG A 368 -1.53 0.02 -17.19
N THR A 369 -0.43 0.18 -16.49
CA THR A 369 0.31 1.42 -16.34
C THR A 369 1.70 1.28 -16.95
N PHE A 370 2.16 2.34 -17.60
CA PHE A 370 3.53 2.50 -18.08
C PHE A 370 4.07 3.84 -17.59
N GLY A 371 5.27 3.86 -17.07
CA GLY A 371 5.87 5.10 -16.60
C GLY A 371 7.37 5.17 -16.78
N ASN A 372 7.86 6.38 -16.58
CA ASN A 372 9.28 6.70 -16.58
C ASN A 372 9.56 7.71 -15.46
N ILE A 373 10.59 7.44 -14.68
CA ILE A 373 11.13 8.36 -13.69
C ILE A 373 12.59 8.60 -14.06
N VAL A 374 12.95 9.84 -14.29
CA VAL A 374 14.33 10.29 -14.51
C VAL A 374 14.71 11.21 -13.37
N GLU A 375 15.81 10.91 -12.69
CA GLU A 375 16.35 11.70 -11.60
C GLU A 375 17.83 11.97 -11.83
N ALA A 376 18.28 13.17 -11.47
CA ALA A 376 19.66 13.57 -11.48
C ALA A 376 20.02 14.25 -10.16
N ASP A 377 21.07 13.76 -9.51
CA ASP A 377 21.63 14.31 -8.29
C ASP A 377 22.97 14.98 -8.61
N HIS A 378 23.23 16.11 -7.97
CA HIS A 378 24.51 16.78 -8.04
C HIS A 378 25.01 17.17 -6.65
N GLN A 379 26.16 16.65 -6.28
CA GLN A 379 26.79 17.01 -5.01
C GLN A 379 27.80 18.15 -5.23
N ASP A 380 27.65 19.20 -4.42
CA ASP A 380 28.61 20.29 -4.33
C ASP A 380 29.13 20.46 -2.89
N SER A 381 29.95 21.49 -2.66
CA SER A 381 30.53 21.75 -1.33
C SER A 381 29.52 22.19 -0.26
N MET A 382 28.34 22.64 -0.65
CA MET A 382 27.31 23.18 0.23
C MET A 382 26.12 22.22 0.41
N GLY A 383 26.01 21.18 -0.43
CA GLY A 383 24.88 20.27 -0.32
C GLY A 383 24.69 19.35 -1.51
N VAL A 384 23.45 18.90 -1.69
CA VAL A 384 23.04 18.01 -2.78
C VAL A 384 21.80 18.56 -3.46
N PHE A 385 21.91 18.86 -4.75
CA PHE A 385 20.75 19.10 -5.61
C PHE A 385 20.18 17.78 -6.08
N ARG A 386 18.85 17.63 -6.07
CA ARG A 386 18.12 16.54 -6.71
C ARG A 386 17.03 17.12 -7.57
N GLY A 387 16.87 16.60 -8.78
CA GLY A 387 15.80 17.04 -9.67
C GLY A 387 15.46 15.97 -10.68
N GLY A 388 14.23 15.98 -11.15
CA GLY A 388 13.77 14.95 -12.04
C GLY A 388 12.40 15.20 -12.67
N LEU A 389 11.93 14.17 -13.35
CA LEU A 389 10.65 14.16 -14.04
C LEU A 389 10.00 12.77 -13.91
N TRP A 390 8.75 12.76 -13.46
CA TRP A 390 7.89 11.58 -13.50
C TRP A 390 6.86 11.72 -14.62
N LEU A 391 6.80 10.69 -15.47
CA LEU A 391 5.83 10.55 -16.56
C LEU A 391 5.10 9.21 -16.38
N GLU A 392 3.77 9.22 -16.43
CA GLU A 392 2.99 7.99 -16.33
C GLU A 392 1.74 8.03 -17.20
N HIS A 393 1.37 6.88 -17.74
CA HIS A 393 0.14 6.64 -18.48
C HIS A 393 -0.50 5.35 -18.00
N SER A 394 -1.74 5.42 -17.53
CA SER A 394 -2.57 4.28 -17.17
C SER A 394 -3.78 4.20 -18.06
N ARG A 395 -4.19 2.97 -18.37
CA ARG A 395 -5.46 2.66 -19.04
C ARG A 395 -6.16 1.56 -18.26
N GLU A 396 -7.42 1.79 -17.93
CA GLU A 396 -8.29 0.87 -17.25
C GLU A 396 -9.51 0.56 -18.11
N VAL A 397 -9.96 -0.69 -18.07
CA VAL A 397 -11.24 -1.15 -18.59
C VAL A 397 -11.98 -1.87 -17.49
N TYR A 398 -13.21 -1.43 -17.21
CA TYR A 398 -14.02 -2.06 -16.18
C TYR A 398 -15.45 -2.26 -16.69
N TYR A 399 -15.92 -3.51 -16.61
CA TYR A 399 -17.33 -3.80 -16.88
C TYR A 399 -17.94 -4.67 -15.76
N ARG A 400 -19.25 -4.55 -15.61
CA ARG A 400 -20.03 -5.32 -14.66
C ARG A 400 -21.38 -5.69 -15.23
N ASN A 401 -21.75 -6.97 -15.11
CA ASN A 401 -23.02 -7.50 -15.54
C ASN A 401 -23.80 -8.06 -14.35
N ALA A 402 -25.14 -7.93 -14.42
CA ALA A 402 -26.06 -8.58 -13.49
C ALA A 402 -26.31 -10.04 -13.91
N LEU A 403 -26.41 -10.93 -12.94
CA LEU A 403 -26.75 -12.33 -13.17
C LEU A 403 -27.49 -12.96 -11.98
N ASP A 404 -28.21 -14.06 -12.26
CA ASP A 404 -28.70 -14.97 -11.24
C ASP A 404 -27.56 -15.92 -10.83
N LEU A 405 -27.16 -15.83 -9.58
CA LEU A 405 -26.06 -16.68 -9.06
C LEU A 405 -26.47 -18.14 -8.95
N SER A 406 -27.77 -18.46 -8.82
CA SER A 406 -28.25 -19.83 -8.68
C SER A 406 -28.21 -20.60 -10.02
N THR A 407 -28.40 -19.91 -11.13
CA THR A 407 -28.48 -20.51 -12.47
C THR A 407 -27.35 -20.07 -13.40
N GLY A 408 -26.67 -18.97 -13.09
CA GLY A 408 -25.70 -18.31 -13.97
C GLY A 408 -26.36 -17.54 -15.13
N ALA A 409 -27.67 -17.41 -15.13
CA ALA A 409 -28.39 -16.67 -16.17
C ALA A 409 -28.13 -15.16 -16.04
N VAL A 410 -27.92 -14.51 -17.18
CA VAL A 410 -27.66 -13.07 -17.26
C VAL A 410 -29.01 -12.34 -17.22
N TYR A 411 -29.12 -11.30 -16.38
CA TYR A 411 -30.34 -10.52 -16.26
C TYR A 411 -30.33 -9.23 -17.06
N ASP A 412 -31.52 -8.80 -17.45
CA ASP A 412 -31.77 -7.40 -17.71
C ASP A 412 -31.80 -6.63 -16.37
N ALA A 413 -30.70 -5.92 -16.09
CA ALA A 413 -30.54 -5.15 -14.85
C ALA A 413 -31.50 -3.97 -14.73
N ASN A 414 -32.09 -3.57 -15.85
CA ASN A 414 -33.00 -2.45 -15.97
C ASN A 414 -34.29 -2.94 -16.61
N LYS A 415 -35.38 -2.99 -15.89
CA LYS A 415 -36.69 -3.46 -16.36
C LYS A 415 -37.16 -2.92 -17.71
N ASN A 416 -36.43 -1.97 -18.30
CA ASN A 416 -36.76 -1.27 -19.53
C ASN A 416 -35.65 -1.32 -20.59
N ALA A 417 -34.59 -2.06 -20.36
CA ALA A 417 -33.44 -2.19 -21.30
C ALA A 417 -33.05 -3.66 -21.45
N ASP A 418 -32.95 -4.14 -22.68
CA ASP A 418 -32.53 -5.50 -23.02
C ASP A 418 -31.03 -5.75 -22.75
N SER A 419 -30.47 -5.17 -21.68
CA SER A 419 -29.05 -5.26 -21.37
C SER A 419 -28.78 -5.60 -19.91
N PRO A 420 -28.05 -6.69 -19.64
CA PRO A 420 -27.59 -7.06 -18.31
C PRO A 420 -26.42 -6.20 -17.82
N VAL A 421 -25.94 -5.26 -18.61
CA VAL A 421 -24.76 -4.45 -18.33
C VAL A 421 -25.10 -3.41 -17.28
N LEU A 422 -24.45 -3.51 -16.10
CA LEU A 422 -24.57 -2.51 -15.03
C LEU A 422 -23.71 -1.28 -15.31
N PHE A 423 -22.53 -1.50 -15.84
CA PHE A 423 -21.66 -0.48 -16.42
C PHE A 423 -20.59 -1.11 -17.33
N ASN A 424 -20.08 -0.29 -18.23
CA ASN A 424 -18.94 -0.61 -19.08
C ASN A 424 -18.24 0.69 -19.48
N TYR A 425 -16.99 0.86 -19.01
CA TYR A 425 -16.20 2.05 -19.30
C TYR A 425 -14.73 1.73 -19.55
N GLU A 426 -14.09 2.67 -20.20
CA GLU A 426 -12.65 2.81 -20.30
C GLU A 426 -12.22 4.13 -19.66
N SER A 427 -11.15 4.10 -18.87
CA SER A 427 -10.54 5.31 -18.36
C SER A 427 -9.06 5.38 -18.68
N THR A 428 -8.54 6.59 -18.73
CA THR A 428 -7.12 6.87 -18.90
C THR A 428 -6.66 7.89 -17.87
N LEU A 429 -5.43 7.72 -17.39
CA LEU A 429 -4.77 8.66 -16.49
C LEU A 429 -3.39 8.97 -17.04
N ASN A 430 -3.08 10.26 -17.19
CA ASN A 430 -1.77 10.72 -17.66
C ASN A 430 -1.19 11.68 -16.64
N THR A 431 0.03 11.43 -16.19
CA THR A 431 0.74 12.23 -15.19
C THR A 431 2.02 12.79 -15.76
N VAL A 432 2.26 14.07 -15.45
CA VAL A 432 3.53 14.76 -15.70
C VAL A 432 3.89 15.52 -14.44
N GLU A 433 5.02 15.16 -13.80
CA GLU A 433 5.44 15.73 -12.53
C GLU A 433 6.95 16.02 -12.51
N PRO A 434 7.38 17.23 -12.93
CA PRO A 434 8.73 17.71 -12.65
C PRO A 434 8.88 18.06 -11.18
N PHE A 435 10.07 17.76 -10.61
CA PHE A 435 10.42 18.03 -9.23
C PHE A 435 11.87 18.48 -9.09
N ALA A 436 12.14 19.24 -8.04
CA ALA A 436 13.49 19.61 -7.64
C ALA A 436 13.57 19.92 -6.15
N GLU A 437 14.70 19.59 -5.54
CA GLU A 437 15.03 19.99 -4.17
C GLU A 437 16.52 20.25 -4.03
N TYR A 438 16.90 20.99 -3.00
CA TYR A 438 18.28 21.22 -2.63
C TYR A 438 18.50 20.99 -1.15
N GLU A 439 19.27 19.98 -0.79
CA GLU A 439 19.69 19.70 0.58
C GLU A 439 20.88 20.57 0.93
N TRP A 440 20.61 21.70 1.57
CA TRP A 440 21.63 22.68 1.92
C TRP A 440 22.20 22.43 3.31
N LYS A 441 23.49 22.15 3.40
CA LYS A 441 24.26 22.10 4.64
C LYS A 441 24.61 23.51 5.06
N ALA A 442 23.67 24.19 5.72
CA ALA A 442 23.83 25.59 6.16
C ALA A 442 24.92 25.75 7.24
N SER A 443 25.19 24.68 7.99
CA SER A 443 26.35 24.53 8.92
C SER A 443 26.56 23.05 9.20
N ASP A 444 27.60 22.71 9.97
CA ASP A 444 27.85 21.32 10.43
C ASP A 444 26.67 20.74 11.24
N ALA A 445 25.83 21.61 11.82
CA ALA A 445 24.71 21.19 12.66
C ALA A 445 23.35 21.39 11.98
N LEU A 446 23.24 22.24 10.96
CA LEU A 446 21.95 22.60 10.35
C LEU A 446 21.91 22.22 8.86
N THR A 447 21.01 21.35 8.53
CA THR A 447 20.62 21.05 7.13
C THR A 447 19.20 21.57 6.89
N VAL A 448 18.99 22.21 5.75
CA VAL A 448 17.68 22.73 5.30
C VAL A 448 17.43 22.29 3.87
N ARG A 449 16.24 21.81 3.57
CA ARG A 449 15.90 21.27 2.26
C ARG A 449 14.61 21.90 1.70
N PRO A 450 14.70 22.99 0.94
CA PRO A 450 13.62 23.50 0.12
C PRO A 450 13.39 22.59 -1.08
N GLY A 451 12.12 22.35 -1.41
CA GLY A 451 11.73 21.53 -2.55
C GLY A 451 10.46 22.04 -3.23
N LEU A 452 10.29 21.66 -4.47
CA LEU A 452 9.11 22.02 -5.27
C LEU A 452 8.77 20.90 -6.25
N ARG A 453 7.50 20.49 -6.29
CA ARG A 453 6.90 19.64 -7.33
C ARG A 453 5.80 20.37 -8.05
N TYR A 454 5.64 20.09 -9.33
CA TYR A 454 4.48 20.52 -10.09
C TYR A 454 3.81 19.30 -10.71
N GLN A 455 2.67 18.90 -10.16
CA GLN A 455 1.91 17.75 -10.62
C GLN A 455 0.82 18.20 -11.59
N ARG A 456 0.79 17.60 -12.78
CA ARG A 456 -0.31 17.72 -13.75
C ARG A 456 -0.84 16.32 -14.04
N VAL A 457 -2.14 16.12 -13.79
CA VAL A 457 -2.82 14.86 -14.06
C VAL A 457 -4.00 15.12 -15.01
N SER A 458 -4.07 14.35 -16.07
CA SER A 458 -5.16 14.39 -17.05
C SER A 458 -5.88 13.06 -17.05
N ARG A 459 -7.17 13.07 -16.72
CA ARG A 459 -8.03 11.89 -16.73
C ARG A 459 -9.01 11.98 -17.90
N GLY A 460 -9.14 10.87 -18.64
CA GLY A 460 -10.18 10.61 -19.62
C GLY A 460 -11.11 9.52 -19.12
N PHE A 461 -12.39 9.63 -19.40
CA PHE A 461 -13.39 8.63 -19.07
C PHE A 461 -14.36 8.51 -20.24
N ASP A 462 -14.53 7.28 -20.75
CA ASP A 462 -15.44 6.95 -21.85
C ASP A 462 -16.27 5.74 -21.43
N ALA A 463 -17.57 5.92 -21.29
CA ALA A 463 -18.47 4.88 -20.83
C ALA A 463 -19.59 4.64 -21.86
N SER A 464 -19.70 3.41 -22.33
CA SER A 464 -20.85 2.95 -23.10
C SER A 464 -22.09 2.74 -22.21
N VAL A 465 -21.87 2.41 -20.93
CA VAL A 465 -22.90 2.37 -19.88
C VAL A 465 -22.28 2.95 -18.63
N VAL A 466 -22.82 4.08 -18.15
CA VAL A 466 -22.33 4.78 -16.96
C VAL A 466 -22.89 4.12 -15.69
N PRO A 467 -22.06 3.85 -14.67
CA PRO A 467 -22.56 3.30 -13.40
C PRO A 467 -23.63 4.19 -12.77
N ASN A 468 -24.66 3.56 -12.21
CA ASN A 468 -25.75 4.23 -11.50
C ASN A 468 -26.55 5.28 -12.32
N SER A 469 -26.37 5.34 -13.63
CA SER A 469 -27.12 6.23 -14.52
C SER A 469 -28.35 5.54 -15.10
N LEU A 470 -29.19 6.33 -15.75
CA LEU A 470 -30.33 5.81 -16.50
C LEU A 470 -29.82 4.94 -17.68
N PRO A 471 -30.55 3.87 -18.05
CA PRO A 471 -30.17 3.00 -19.17
C PRO A 471 -29.95 3.78 -20.46
N GLY A 472 -28.88 3.43 -21.19
CA GLY A 472 -28.56 4.04 -22.46
C GLY A 472 -27.88 5.42 -22.39
N THR A 473 -27.45 5.87 -21.22
CA THR A 473 -26.67 7.10 -21.08
C THR A 473 -25.20 6.79 -21.36
N ASN A 474 -24.66 7.34 -22.44
CA ASN A 474 -23.22 7.31 -22.70
C ASN A 474 -22.56 8.53 -22.06
N GLY A 475 -21.35 8.36 -21.54
CA GLY A 475 -20.58 9.44 -20.95
C GLY A 475 -19.17 9.49 -21.48
N GLU A 476 -18.76 10.65 -22.04
CA GLU A 476 -17.37 10.95 -22.36
C GLU A 476 -16.97 12.21 -21.60
N VAL A 477 -15.94 12.11 -20.78
CA VAL A 477 -15.48 13.20 -19.93
C VAL A 477 -13.97 13.24 -19.91
N GLY A 478 -13.40 14.43 -20.13
CA GLY A 478 -11.96 14.66 -20.02
C GLY A 478 -11.66 15.83 -19.10
N ARG A 479 -10.66 15.67 -18.22
CA ARG A 479 -10.21 16.74 -17.33
C ARG A 479 -8.73 16.68 -17.04
N SER A 480 -8.13 17.89 -16.95
CA SER A 480 -6.78 18.06 -16.43
C SER A 480 -6.83 18.88 -15.15
N VAL A 481 -6.16 18.41 -14.11
CA VAL A 481 -5.94 19.11 -12.85
C VAL A 481 -4.45 19.32 -12.63
N HIS A 482 -4.09 20.31 -11.84
CA HIS A 482 -2.69 20.57 -11.49
C HIS A 482 -2.55 21.04 -10.06
N SER A 483 -1.42 20.71 -9.46
CA SER A 483 -1.06 21.11 -8.11
C SER A 483 0.39 21.57 -8.06
N THR A 484 0.65 22.67 -7.35
CA THR A 484 2.00 23.12 -7.01
C THR A 484 2.26 22.79 -5.56
N LEU A 485 3.28 21.98 -5.30
CA LEU A 485 3.54 21.31 -4.04
C LEU A 485 4.94 21.69 -3.49
N PRO A 486 5.06 22.85 -2.85
CA PRO A 486 6.29 23.25 -2.18
C PRO A 486 6.47 22.46 -0.88
N SER A 487 7.74 22.21 -0.54
CA SER A 487 8.17 21.64 0.73
C SER A 487 9.36 22.42 1.29
N LEU A 488 9.46 22.46 2.60
CA LEU A 488 10.61 22.96 3.33
C LEU A 488 10.77 22.11 4.56
N ASP A 489 11.84 21.40 4.65
CA ASP A 489 12.19 20.63 5.83
C ASP A 489 13.63 20.89 6.24
N GLY A 490 13.96 20.47 7.44
CA GLY A 490 15.30 20.57 7.94
C GLY A 490 15.49 19.88 9.27
N HIS A 491 16.74 19.64 9.60
CA HIS A 491 17.12 19.10 10.89
C HIS A 491 18.30 19.87 11.49
N TYR A 492 18.33 19.89 12.80
CA TYR A 492 19.38 20.53 13.60
C TYR A 492 19.97 19.55 14.61
N ALA A 493 21.23 19.20 14.44
CA ALA A 493 21.99 18.35 15.34
C ALA A 493 22.36 19.13 16.61
N LEU A 494 21.60 18.92 17.70
CA LEU A 494 21.89 19.53 19.02
C LEU A 494 23.15 18.92 19.64
N THR A 495 23.32 17.62 19.49
CA THR A 495 24.48 16.85 19.91
C THR A 495 24.64 15.68 18.94
N PRO A 496 25.77 14.92 18.95
CA PRO A 496 25.91 13.72 18.13
C PRO A 496 24.81 12.67 18.35
N ASN A 497 24.09 12.73 19.46
CA ASN A 497 23.04 11.76 19.83
C ASN A 497 21.65 12.36 19.90
N MET A 498 21.48 13.64 19.56
CA MET A 498 20.20 14.33 19.66
C MET A 498 20.04 15.34 18.55
N GLN A 499 18.95 15.21 17.81
CA GLN A 499 18.57 16.16 16.77
C GLN A 499 17.11 16.60 16.90
N MET A 500 16.84 17.79 16.43
CA MET A 500 15.49 18.29 16.16
C MET A 500 15.24 18.32 14.66
N PHE A 501 14.01 18.09 14.26
CA PHE A 501 13.57 18.30 12.89
C PHE A 501 12.29 19.13 12.84
N ALA A 502 12.10 19.82 11.74
CA ALA A 502 10.86 20.51 11.43
C ALA A 502 10.58 20.42 9.93
N GLN A 503 9.32 20.30 9.57
CA GLN A 503 8.87 20.22 8.21
C GLN A 503 7.58 21.00 8.00
N TRP A 504 7.53 21.70 6.88
CA TRP A 504 6.31 22.25 6.31
C TRP A 504 6.19 21.76 4.86
N SER A 505 5.03 21.25 4.48
CA SER A 505 4.80 20.79 3.11
C SER A 505 3.35 20.94 2.68
N LYS A 506 3.16 21.03 1.38
CA LYS A 506 1.85 20.97 0.73
C LYS A 506 1.74 19.64 -0.02
N GLY A 507 0.67 18.88 0.27
CA GLY A 507 0.32 17.66 -0.45
C GLY A 507 -0.92 17.85 -1.30
N ALA A 508 -1.19 16.89 -2.18
CA ALA A 508 -2.41 16.84 -2.98
C ALA A 508 -2.92 15.41 -3.11
N LEU A 509 -4.23 15.29 -3.32
CA LEU A 509 -4.92 14.08 -3.76
C LEU A 509 -5.69 14.40 -5.04
N VAL A 510 -5.41 13.64 -6.08
CA VAL A 510 -6.11 13.75 -7.37
C VAL A 510 -7.55 13.26 -7.21
N PRO A 511 -8.56 13.91 -7.83
CA PRO A 511 -9.94 13.43 -7.77
C PRO A 511 -10.10 12.00 -8.29
N ASN A 512 -10.83 11.16 -7.54
CA ASN A 512 -11.13 9.78 -7.91
C ASN A 512 -11.97 9.71 -9.18
N GLN A 513 -11.87 8.58 -9.88
CA GLN A 513 -12.67 8.31 -11.08
C GLN A 513 -14.17 8.24 -10.79
N SER A 514 -14.57 7.76 -9.60
CA SER A 514 -15.97 7.72 -9.17
C SER A 514 -16.70 9.07 -9.30
N PHE A 515 -15.97 10.19 -9.30
CA PHE A 515 -16.56 11.51 -9.49
C PHE A 515 -17.09 11.72 -10.91
N PHE A 516 -16.61 10.96 -11.90
CA PHE A 516 -17.02 11.07 -13.30
C PHE A 516 -18.25 10.23 -13.62
N TYR A 517 -18.51 9.17 -12.86
CA TYR A 517 -19.68 8.31 -13.06
C TYR A 517 -20.71 8.40 -11.93
N SER A 518 -20.74 9.48 -11.19
CA SER A 518 -21.89 9.79 -10.34
C SER A 518 -23.14 9.88 -11.21
N SER A 519 -24.33 9.75 -10.62
CA SER A 519 -25.61 9.83 -11.36
C SER A 519 -25.78 11.15 -12.15
N ASN A 520 -24.91 12.12 -11.91
CA ASN A 520 -24.72 13.29 -12.74
C ASN A 520 -23.27 13.34 -13.26
N PRO A 521 -22.97 12.84 -14.47
CA PRO A 521 -21.60 12.78 -14.98
C PRO A 521 -20.94 14.16 -15.16
N THR A 522 -21.72 15.25 -15.16
CA THR A 522 -21.17 16.61 -15.20
C THR A 522 -20.75 17.14 -13.82
N ALA A 523 -21.25 16.57 -12.72
CA ALA A 523 -20.91 16.99 -11.36
C ALA A 523 -19.43 16.74 -11.03
N GLY A 524 -18.91 15.56 -11.39
CA GLY A 524 -17.51 15.19 -11.19
C GLY A 524 -16.52 16.08 -11.95
N ASN A 525 -16.96 16.73 -13.04
CA ASN A 525 -16.13 17.67 -13.78
C ASN A 525 -15.71 18.91 -12.98
N GLN A 526 -16.34 19.18 -11.87
CA GLN A 526 -16.06 20.35 -11.04
C GLN A 526 -15.17 20.02 -9.83
N ALA A 527 -14.99 18.76 -9.48
CA ALA A 527 -14.13 18.36 -8.37
C ALA A 527 -12.67 18.82 -8.60
N GLN A 528 -12.14 19.55 -7.64
CA GLN A 528 -10.74 19.98 -7.60
C GLN A 528 -9.93 19.00 -6.77
N PRO A 529 -8.60 18.94 -6.93
CA PRO A 529 -7.77 18.20 -6.01
C PRO A 529 -7.98 18.63 -4.57
N GLU A 530 -8.11 17.68 -3.66
CA GLU A 530 -7.94 17.96 -2.25
C GLU A 530 -6.49 18.37 -2.01
N THR A 531 -6.26 19.36 -1.17
CA THR A 531 -4.90 19.82 -0.88
C THR A 531 -4.65 19.87 0.61
N SER A 532 -3.48 19.39 1.04
CA SER A 532 -3.08 19.47 2.44
C SER A 532 -2.01 20.54 2.67
N ARG A 533 -2.01 21.07 3.87
CA ARG A 533 -0.90 21.86 4.45
C ARG A 533 -0.50 21.18 5.75
N ALA A 534 0.69 20.62 5.77
CA ALA A 534 1.23 19.94 6.93
C ALA A 534 2.32 20.80 7.59
N LEU A 535 2.29 20.81 8.90
CA LEU A 535 3.35 21.33 9.76
C LEU A 535 3.66 20.27 10.80
N GLN A 536 4.90 19.90 10.94
CA GLN A 536 5.33 18.96 11.99
C GLN A 536 6.71 19.35 12.52
N ALA A 537 6.97 18.99 13.76
CA ALA A 537 8.27 19.13 14.40
C ALA A 537 8.47 18.03 15.41
N GLY A 538 9.72 17.63 15.60
CA GLY A 538 10.04 16.58 16.53
C GLY A 538 11.49 16.61 16.99
N ILE A 539 11.78 15.68 17.89
CA ILE A 539 13.11 15.43 18.42
C ILE A 539 13.41 13.95 18.40
N THR A 540 14.59 13.61 17.95
CA THR A 540 15.13 12.24 18.01
C THR A 540 16.32 12.22 18.94
N ILE A 541 16.30 11.27 19.87
CA ILE A 541 17.41 11.00 20.80
C ILE A 541 17.84 9.57 20.58
N GLY A 542 19.15 9.34 20.43
CA GLY A 542 19.65 8.01 20.13
C GLY A 542 21.02 7.70 20.68
N SER A 543 21.23 6.42 20.89
CA SER A 543 22.50 5.80 21.23
C SER A 543 22.55 4.41 20.62
N THR A 544 23.68 3.72 20.74
CA THR A 544 23.81 2.31 20.30
C THR A 544 22.82 1.36 21.01
N LYS A 545 22.28 1.74 22.16
CA LYS A 545 21.39 0.89 22.98
C LYS A 545 19.95 1.32 23.01
N ALA A 546 19.63 2.56 22.63
CA ALA A 546 18.29 3.09 22.75
C ALA A 546 18.01 4.17 21.70
N SER A 547 16.76 4.28 21.28
CA SER A 547 16.26 5.38 20.49
C SER A 547 14.90 5.86 20.99
N LEU A 548 14.64 7.14 20.81
CA LEU A 548 13.35 7.75 21.10
C LEU A 548 13.12 8.89 20.12
N THR A 549 12.01 8.84 19.40
CA THR A 549 11.50 9.94 18.58
C THR A 549 10.17 10.40 19.15
N LEU A 550 10.04 11.69 19.37
CA LEU A 550 8.80 12.35 19.73
C LEU A 550 8.51 13.41 18.68
N ASP A 551 7.33 13.40 18.11
CA ASP A 551 6.90 14.42 17.17
C ASP A 551 5.45 14.86 17.41
N ALA A 552 5.15 16.07 16.95
CA ALA A 552 3.82 16.64 16.91
C ALA A 552 3.55 17.19 15.52
N TYR A 553 2.31 17.02 15.05
CA TYR A 553 1.92 17.45 13.72
C TYR A 553 0.54 18.11 13.70
N GLN A 554 0.33 18.94 12.68
CA GLN A 554 -0.97 19.43 12.24
C GLN A 554 -1.04 19.36 10.73
N ILE A 555 -2.07 18.69 10.21
CA ILE A 555 -2.37 18.63 8.79
C ILE A 555 -3.77 19.24 8.59
N LYS A 556 -3.86 20.27 7.78
CA LYS A 556 -5.14 20.84 7.35
C LYS A 556 -5.39 20.40 5.92
N LEU A 557 -6.53 19.77 5.69
CA LEU A 557 -7.02 19.36 4.37
C LEU A 557 -8.08 20.37 3.92
N ASP A 558 -7.81 21.02 2.81
CA ASP A 558 -8.72 21.96 2.15
C ASP A 558 -9.33 21.29 0.91
N ASN A 559 -10.49 21.77 0.45
CA ASN A 559 -11.24 21.22 -0.67
C ASN A 559 -11.65 19.75 -0.46
N TYR A 560 -11.98 19.38 0.77
CA TYR A 560 -12.45 18.02 1.08
C TYR A 560 -13.65 17.67 0.19
N VAL A 561 -13.60 16.50 -0.45
CA VAL A 561 -14.66 16.06 -1.34
C VAL A 561 -15.73 15.31 -0.56
N SER A 562 -16.93 15.82 -0.64
CA SER A 562 -18.13 15.26 -0.02
C SER A 562 -19.15 14.86 -1.09
N THR A 563 -20.13 14.03 -0.71
CA THR A 563 -21.26 13.71 -1.55
C THR A 563 -22.51 14.46 -1.09
N VAL A 564 -23.25 15.01 -2.04
CA VAL A 564 -24.57 15.63 -1.79
C VAL A 564 -25.60 14.95 -2.69
N THR A 565 -26.87 14.91 -2.26
CA THR A 565 -27.96 14.42 -3.08
C THR A 565 -28.76 15.60 -3.62
N VAL A 566 -28.73 15.82 -4.92
CA VAL A 566 -29.46 16.89 -5.60
C VAL A 566 -30.47 16.26 -6.54
N ALA A 567 -31.76 16.54 -6.32
CA ALA A 567 -32.86 15.97 -7.12
C ALA A 567 -32.81 14.43 -7.28
N GLY A 568 -32.38 13.72 -6.24
CA GLY A 568 -32.24 12.26 -6.23
C GLY A 568 -30.94 11.71 -6.82
N ASN A 569 -30.06 12.58 -7.31
CA ASN A 569 -28.75 12.22 -7.86
C ASN A 569 -27.63 12.49 -6.84
N THR A 570 -26.63 11.61 -6.79
CA THR A 570 -25.43 11.84 -6.02
C THR A 570 -24.48 12.75 -6.79
N GLU A 571 -24.07 13.84 -6.20
CA GLU A 571 -23.07 14.77 -6.73
C GLU A 571 -21.87 14.85 -5.77
N TYR A 572 -20.66 15.01 -6.34
CA TYR A 572 -19.44 15.24 -5.59
C TYR A 572 -19.10 16.73 -5.59
N VAL A 573 -18.89 17.26 -4.41
CA VAL A 573 -18.58 18.69 -4.22
C VAL A 573 -17.37 18.85 -3.34
N ASN A 574 -16.52 19.84 -3.66
CA ASN A 574 -15.46 20.27 -2.76
C ASN A 574 -16.08 21.17 -1.68
N ASP A 575 -16.34 20.61 -0.53
CA ASP A 575 -17.04 21.29 0.53
C ASP A 575 -16.40 20.99 1.88
N GLY A 576 -15.90 22.04 2.50
CA GLY A 576 -15.35 21.95 3.84
C GLY A 576 -13.83 21.77 3.93
N ALA A 577 -13.39 21.73 5.16
CA ALA A 577 -12.03 21.50 5.54
C ALA A 577 -11.96 20.51 6.70
N VAL A 578 -10.88 19.74 6.74
CA VAL A 578 -10.62 18.76 7.80
C VAL A 578 -9.30 19.09 8.45
N ARG A 579 -9.20 18.89 9.76
CA ARG A 579 -7.97 19.08 10.50
C ARG A 579 -7.58 17.82 11.25
N TYR A 580 -6.37 17.36 11.02
CA TYR A 580 -5.71 16.30 11.76
C TYR A 580 -4.63 16.91 12.65
N ARG A 581 -4.60 16.52 13.92
CA ARG A 581 -3.55 16.89 14.86
C ARG A 581 -3.17 15.69 15.67
N GLY A 582 -1.88 15.53 15.94
CA GLY A 582 -1.43 14.41 16.74
C GLY A 582 -0.08 14.61 17.37
N ILE A 583 0.19 13.71 18.29
CA ILE A 583 1.50 13.52 18.92
C ILE A 583 1.84 12.05 18.76
N GLU A 584 3.06 11.76 18.37
CA GLU A 584 3.58 10.42 18.17
C GLU A 584 4.85 10.23 18.98
N LEU A 585 4.97 9.05 19.56
CA LEU A 585 6.16 8.59 20.27
C LEU A 585 6.55 7.23 19.72
N GLU A 586 7.81 7.05 19.36
CA GLU A 586 8.36 5.78 18.93
C GLU A 586 9.73 5.57 19.54
N GLY A 587 10.00 4.37 20.05
CA GLY A 587 11.30 4.11 20.63
C GLY A 587 11.59 2.66 20.90
N ASN A 588 12.85 2.42 21.20
CA ASN A 588 13.33 1.11 21.63
C ASN A 588 14.49 1.24 22.60
N ARG A 589 14.69 0.19 23.42
CA ARG A 589 15.81 0.13 24.36
C ARG A 589 16.30 -1.32 24.56
N PHE A 590 17.57 -1.53 24.32
CA PHE A 590 18.25 -2.75 24.71
C PHE A 590 18.47 -2.76 26.25
N ILE A 591 17.97 -3.79 26.92
CA ILE A 591 18.00 -3.91 28.39
C ILE A 591 18.97 -4.97 28.90
N GLY A 592 19.71 -5.64 27.99
CA GLY A 592 20.70 -6.67 28.32
C GLY A 592 20.21 -8.09 28.09
N ALA A 593 21.10 -9.06 28.16
CA ALA A 593 20.82 -10.49 28.00
C ALA A 593 20.01 -10.83 26.74
N GLY A 594 20.22 -10.12 25.64
CA GLY A 594 19.50 -10.30 24.39
C GLY A 594 18.11 -9.66 24.32
N PHE A 595 17.62 -9.01 25.37
CA PHE A 595 16.31 -8.40 25.41
C PHE A 595 16.31 -6.95 24.96
N ARG A 596 15.33 -6.58 24.13
CA ARG A 596 15.03 -5.22 23.70
C ARG A 596 13.54 -4.94 23.88
N ILE A 597 13.23 -3.84 24.54
CA ILE A 597 11.87 -3.31 24.59
C ILE A 597 11.67 -2.41 23.38
N ILE A 598 10.54 -2.54 22.68
CA ILE A 598 10.10 -1.64 21.62
C ILE A 598 8.71 -1.13 21.93
N GLY A 599 8.41 0.06 21.46
CA GLY A 599 7.08 0.59 21.62
C GLY A 599 6.84 1.86 20.81
N ASN A 600 5.58 2.08 20.53
CA ASN A 600 5.10 3.34 19.99
C ASN A 600 3.73 3.68 20.58
N ALA A 601 3.39 4.97 20.54
CA ALA A 601 2.09 5.47 20.91
C ALA A 601 1.76 6.71 20.08
N SER A 602 0.52 6.85 19.71
CA SER A 602 0.01 8.02 19.02
C SER A 602 -1.34 8.44 19.58
N VAL A 603 -1.57 9.73 19.60
CA VAL A 603 -2.86 10.35 19.90
C VAL A 603 -3.21 11.22 18.70
N VAL A 604 -4.37 10.96 18.09
CA VAL A 604 -4.85 11.64 16.88
C VAL A 604 -6.19 12.30 17.19
N ARG A 605 -6.37 13.51 16.71
CA ARG A 605 -7.64 14.20 16.66
C ARG A 605 -7.88 14.66 15.23
N ALA A 606 -8.80 13.98 14.54
CA ALA A 606 -9.20 14.26 13.17
C ALA A 606 -10.65 14.75 13.16
N GLN A 607 -10.90 15.98 12.72
CA GLN A 607 -12.23 16.60 12.80
C GLN A 607 -12.49 17.50 11.60
N PHE A 608 -13.78 17.58 11.24
CA PHE A 608 -14.27 18.61 10.33
C PHE A 608 -14.12 20.01 10.96
N GLU A 609 -13.58 20.96 10.21
CA GLU A 609 -13.46 22.36 10.64
C GLU A 609 -14.67 23.19 10.26
N GLU A 610 -15.31 22.82 9.17
CA GLU A 610 -16.47 23.52 8.61
C GLU A 610 -17.63 22.53 8.46
N SER A 611 -18.85 23.03 8.64
CA SER A 611 -20.04 22.22 8.38
C SER A 611 -20.26 22.14 6.88
N GLY A 612 -20.27 20.93 6.34
CA GLY A 612 -20.50 20.69 4.94
C GLY A 612 -21.99 20.69 4.57
N ILE A 613 -22.27 20.79 3.28
CA ILE A 613 -23.61 20.69 2.70
C ILE A 613 -24.05 19.24 2.45
N THR A 614 -23.28 18.26 2.94
CA THR A 614 -23.55 16.83 2.75
C THR A 614 -24.89 16.38 3.35
N SER A 615 -25.41 15.29 2.84
CA SER A 615 -26.59 14.62 3.43
C SER A 615 -26.15 13.20 3.87
N PRO A 616 -26.13 12.88 5.19
CA PRO A 616 -26.41 13.76 6.32
C PRO A 616 -25.33 14.83 6.53
N ALA A 617 -25.75 15.98 7.03
CA ALA A 617 -24.82 17.11 7.27
C ALA A 617 -23.70 16.72 8.24
N GLN A 618 -22.46 16.91 7.79
CA GLN A 618 -21.29 16.84 8.66
C GLN A 618 -21.13 18.18 9.34
N LEU A 619 -21.03 18.18 10.66
CA LEU A 619 -20.93 19.41 11.44
C LEU A 619 -19.47 19.70 11.80
N ALA A 620 -19.13 20.98 11.89
CA ALA A 620 -17.85 21.40 12.42
C ALA A 620 -17.66 20.82 13.84
N GLY A 621 -16.52 20.14 14.03
CA GLY A 621 -16.21 19.44 15.28
C GLY A 621 -16.53 17.94 15.29
N ASP A 622 -17.27 17.43 14.30
CA ASP A 622 -17.48 15.99 14.14
C ASP A 622 -16.16 15.28 13.85
N ASP A 623 -15.98 14.09 14.43
CA ASP A 623 -14.80 13.27 14.19
C ASP A 623 -14.84 12.66 12.78
N ILE A 624 -13.67 12.55 12.14
CA ILE A 624 -13.48 11.85 10.88
C ILE A 624 -13.62 10.35 11.11
N PRO A 625 -14.34 9.60 10.23
CA PRO A 625 -14.41 8.15 10.27
C PRO A 625 -13.03 7.49 10.11
N LEU A 626 -12.87 6.27 10.63
CA LEU A 626 -11.67 5.44 10.52
C LEU A 626 -10.40 6.09 11.13
N ALA A 627 -10.56 6.98 12.09
CA ALA A 627 -9.47 7.67 12.77
C ALA A 627 -9.49 7.38 14.28
N PRO A 628 -8.91 6.25 14.74
CA PRO A 628 -8.83 5.94 16.16
C PRO A 628 -8.11 7.04 16.94
N ARG A 629 -8.67 7.46 18.09
CA ARG A 629 -8.09 8.55 18.87
C ARG A 629 -6.73 8.23 19.46
N TYR A 630 -6.42 6.96 19.71
CA TYR A 630 -5.11 6.52 20.15
C TYR A 630 -4.78 5.15 19.57
N ILE A 631 -3.52 4.97 19.24
CA ILE A 631 -2.96 3.72 18.73
C ILE A 631 -1.64 3.52 19.48
N GLY A 632 -1.36 2.28 19.88
CA GLY A 632 -0.12 1.95 20.55
C GLY A 632 0.37 0.55 20.21
N LEU A 633 1.66 0.36 20.38
CA LEU A 633 2.31 -0.94 20.31
C LEU A 633 3.33 -1.02 21.43
N LEU A 634 3.33 -2.11 22.14
CA LEU A 634 4.35 -2.41 23.15
C LEU A 634 4.83 -3.85 22.96
N GLY A 635 6.14 -4.04 23.00
CA GLY A 635 6.67 -5.35 22.82
C GLY A 635 8.07 -5.56 23.37
N VAL A 636 8.42 -6.82 23.41
CA VAL A 636 9.76 -7.30 23.77
C VAL A 636 10.29 -8.13 22.62
N LEU A 637 11.49 -7.82 22.19
CA LEU A 637 12.28 -8.63 21.28
C LEU A 637 13.36 -9.33 22.08
N TYR A 638 13.65 -10.55 21.69
CA TYR A 638 14.74 -11.34 22.24
C TYR A 638 15.64 -11.86 21.13
N GLU A 639 16.94 -11.72 21.31
CA GLU A 639 17.94 -12.29 20.44
C GLU A 639 19.21 -12.60 21.24
N HIS A 640 19.48 -13.87 21.38
CA HIS A 640 20.69 -14.32 22.07
C HIS A 640 21.03 -15.75 21.60
N ASP A 641 22.30 -15.95 21.29
CA ASP A 641 22.83 -17.20 20.74
C ASP A 641 22.01 -17.65 19.49
N MET A 642 21.41 -18.85 19.58
CA MET A 642 20.64 -19.44 18.49
C MET A 642 19.14 -19.06 18.52
N TRP A 643 18.70 -18.32 19.52
CA TRP A 643 17.29 -18.01 19.71
C TRP A 643 16.95 -16.57 19.40
N SER A 644 15.82 -16.39 18.73
CA SER A 644 15.21 -15.09 18.51
C SER A 644 13.71 -15.15 18.74
N GLY A 645 13.09 -14.02 19.05
CA GLY A 645 11.64 -13.99 19.21
C GLY A 645 11.10 -12.62 19.52
N SER A 646 9.77 -12.51 19.52
CA SER A 646 9.04 -11.29 19.88
C SER A 646 7.73 -11.62 20.58
N LEU A 647 7.36 -10.79 21.52
CA LEU A 647 6.02 -10.71 22.09
C LEU A 647 5.53 -9.27 21.92
N LEU A 648 4.50 -9.07 21.12
CA LEU A 648 4.04 -7.74 20.70
C LEU A 648 2.55 -7.61 20.93
N THR A 649 2.13 -6.52 21.59
CA THR A 649 0.73 -6.17 21.78
C THR A 649 0.42 -4.85 21.07
N LYS A 650 -0.55 -4.87 20.18
CA LYS A 650 -1.11 -3.68 19.51
C LYS A 650 -2.38 -3.26 20.26
N PHE A 651 -2.53 -1.95 20.46
CA PHE A 651 -3.69 -1.32 21.07
C PHE A 651 -4.31 -0.37 20.07
N ILE A 652 -5.61 -0.46 19.83
CA ILE A 652 -6.38 0.40 18.95
C ILE A 652 -7.51 1.02 19.75
N GLY A 653 -7.62 2.32 19.73
CA GLY A 653 -8.68 3.09 20.38
C GLY A 653 -10.02 2.91 19.66
N SER A 654 -11.07 3.38 20.28
CA SER A 654 -12.38 3.44 19.61
C SER A 654 -12.36 4.44 18.46
N GLU A 655 -13.13 4.13 17.41
CA GLU A 655 -13.26 4.96 16.21
C GLU A 655 -14.69 4.94 15.68
N TYR A 656 -15.06 5.99 14.95
CA TYR A 656 -16.29 6.02 14.20
C TYR A 656 -16.08 5.46 12.79
N GLN A 657 -17.03 4.64 12.30
CA GLN A 657 -16.94 4.00 10.96
C GLN A 657 -17.73 4.75 9.87
N GLY A 658 -18.20 5.93 10.19
CA GLY A 658 -19.01 6.74 9.29
C GLY A 658 -20.43 6.91 9.78
N LYS A 659 -21.14 7.86 9.15
CA LYS A 659 -22.56 8.05 9.38
C LYS A 659 -23.36 7.07 8.53
N ASN A 660 -24.36 6.45 9.12
CA ASN A 660 -25.35 5.69 8.37
C ASN A 660 -25.96 6.61 7.30
N GLY A 661 -26.13 6.15 6.07
CA GLY A 661 -26.64 6.93 4.93
C GLY A 661 -28.08 7.46 5.04
N SER A 662 -28.70 7.39 6.21
CA SER A 662 -29.93 8.12 6.53
C SER A 662 -29.58 9.40 7.30
N SER A 663 -30.25 10.49 6.99
CA SER A 663 -30.05 11.82 7.56
C SER A 663 -30.05 11.90 9.10
N ASP A 664 -30.44 10.84 9.79
CA ASP A 664 -30.61 10.79 11.24
C ASP A 664 -30.00 9.52 11.88
N GLY A 665 -29.15 8.79 11.18
CA GLY A 665 -28.55 7.54 11.68
C GLY A 665 -27.40 7.79 12.66
N PRO A 666 -27.24 6.96 13.71
CA PRO A 666 -26.15 7.09 14.65
C PRO A 666 -24.80 6.79 13.97
N ASN A 667 -23.76 7.52 14.34
CA ASN A 667 -22.38 7.13 14.02
C ASN A 667 -22.07 5.79 14.69
N TYR A 668 -21.62 4.80 13.93
CA TYR A 668 -21.20 3.53 14.51
C TYR A 668 -19.85 3.69 15.19
N LEU A 669 -19.83 3.41 16.49
CA LEU A 669 -18.63 3.40 17.28
C LEU A 669 -18.11 1.95 17.38
N VAL A 670 -16.96 1.68 16.79
CA VAL A 670 -16.18 0.49 17.05
C VAL A 670 -15.44 0.68 18.37
N GLY A 671 -15.61 -0.25 19.30
CA GLY A 671 -14.96 -0.18 20.62
C GLY A 671 -13.46 -0.37 20.53
N ALA A 672 -12.75 0.16 21.52
CA ALA A 672 -11.30 -0.05 21.63
C ALA A 672 -10.97 -1.54 21.84
N TYR A 673 -9.88 -2.01 21.24
CA TYR A 673 -9.43 -3.40 21.34
C TYR A 673 -7.91 -3.52 21.33
N SER A 674 -7.43 -4.72 21.66
CA SER A 674 -6.02 -5.06 21.55
C SER A 674 -5.84 -6.51 21.12
N TYR A 675 -4.68 -6.83 20.57
CA TYR A 675 -4.28 -8.20 20.27
C TYR A 675 -2.77 -8.38 20.50
N THR A 676 -2.39 -9.61 20.80
CA THR A 676 -1.01 -9.97 21.12
C THR A 676 -0.52 -11.07 20.18
N ASN A 677 0.65 -10.88 19.60
CA ASN A 677 1.34 -11.86 18.76
C ASN A 677 2.63 -12.34 19.43
N LEU A 678 2.95 -13.62 19.27
CA LEU A 678 4.17 -14.25 19.74
C LEU A 678 4.88 -14.90 18.56
N ASN A 679 6.17 -14.60 18.41
CA ASN A 679 7.05 -15.30 17.47
C ASN A 679 8.28 -15.80 18.23
N ILE A 680 8.68 -17.04 17.96
CA ILE A 680 9.89 -17.67 18.52
C ILE A 680 10.58 -18.40 17.37
N ALA A 681 11.89 -18.26 17.25
CA ALA A 681 12.65 -18.99 16.26
C ALA A 681 14.01 -19.43 16.83
N ARG A 682 14.54 -20.52 16.28
CA ARG A 682 15.86 -21.03 16.58
C ARG A 682 16.66 -21.23 15.28
N SER A 683 17.89 -20.74 15.25
CA SER A 683 18.87 -21.17 14.24
C SER A 683 19.20 -22.64 14.44
N MET A 684 19.18 -23.41 13.37
CA MET A 684 19.43 -24.85 13.37
C MET A 684 20.78 -25.19 12.72
N THR A 685 21.55 -24.19 12.34
CA THR A 685 22.84 -24.36 11.63
C THR A 685 23.80 -25.25 12.42
N ASP A 686 23.82 -25.11 13.76
CA ASP A 686 24.62 -25.93 14.69
C ASP A 686 24.23 -27.41 14.68
N LEU A 687 22.98 -27.74 14.39
CA LEU A 687 22.49 -29.13 14.40
C LEU A 687 22.47 -29.76 13.01
N THR A 688 22.23 -29.00 11.98
CA THR A 688 22.05 -29.47 10.61
C THR A 688 23.28 -29.33 9.73
N GLY A 689 24.17 -28.39 10.08
CA GLY A 689 25.27 -27.96 9.21
C GLY A 689 24.80 -27.14 7.99
N ILE A 690 23.50 -26.90 7.83
CA ILE A 690 22.93 -26.11 6.75
C ILE A 690 23.03 -24.63 7.13
N PRO A 691 23.67 -23.76 6.30
CA PRO A 691 23.73 -22.34 6.57
C PRO A 691 22.32 -21.74 6.67
N ASN A 692 22.15 -20.74 7.53
CA ASN A 692 20.88 -20.03 7.75
C ASN A 692 19.66 -20.95 8.04
N ALA A 693 19.89 -22.23 8.39
CA ALA A 693 18.81 -23.14 8.78
C ALA A 693 18.09 -22.57 10.01
N ARG A 694 16.78 -22.48 9.93
CA ARG A 694 15.93 -21.90 10.98
C ARG A 694 14.61 -22.64 11.12
N ILE A 695 14.18 -22.86 12.35
CA ILE A 695 12.83 -23.27 12.69
C ILE A 695 12.15 -22.11 13.41
N GLY A 696 10.92 -21.77 13.01
CA GLY A 696 10.12 -20.70 13.62
C GLY A 696 8.75 -21.19 14.03
N PHE A 697 8.21 -20.58 15.07
CA PHE A 697 6.86 -20.81 15.55
C PHE A 697 6.20 -19.47 15.84
N SER A 698 5.06 -19.21 15.20
CA SER A 698 4.30 -17.96 15.33
C SER A 698 2.90 -18.25 15.87
N ILE A 699 2.43 -17.39 16.77
CA ILE A 699 1.04 -17.37 17.26
C ILE A 699 0.50 -15.96 17.03
N ASN A 700 -0.42 -15.81 16.10
CA ASN A 700 -1.17 -14.57 15.95
C ASN A 700 -2.41 -14.61 16.85
N ASN A 701 -2.76 -13.47 17.44
CA ASN A 701 -3.85 -13.34 18.40
C ASN A 701 -3.73 -14.35 19.55
N LEU A 702 -2.61 -14.33 20.26
CA LEU A 702 -2.25 -15.27 21.35
C LEU A 702 -3.38 -15.45 22.38
N LEU A 703 -4.09 -14.39 22.72
CA LEU A 703 -5.15 -14.40 23.73
C LEU A 703 -6.51 -14.80 23.14
N ASN A 704 -6.59 -15.12 21.85
CA ASN A 704 -7.80 -15.51 21.12
C ASN A 704 -8.98 -14.55 21.34
N GLN A 705 -8.71 -13.27 21.29
CA GLN A 705 -9.75 -12.25 21.36
C GLN A 705 -10.51 -12.16 20.02
N ALA A 706 -11.77 -11.72 20.08
CA ALA A 706 -12.63 -11.59 18.92
C ALA A 706 -13.38 -10.25 18.93
N PRO A 707 -12.66 -9.12 19.03
CA PRO A 707 -13.29 -7.81 18.92
C PRO A 707 -13.82 -7.57 17.51
N VAL A 708 -14.85 -6.75 17.40
CA VAL A 708 -15.22 -6.11 16.13
C VAL A 708 -14.10 -5.14 15.77
N THR A 709 -13.53 -5.29 14.58
CA THR A 709 -12.45 -4.43 14.09
C THR A 709 -12.95 -3.30 13.21
N ASP A 710 -14.07 -3.51 12.53
CA ASP A 710 -14.72 -2.51 11.70
C ASP A 710 -16.19 -2.89 11.45
N THR A 711 -16.97 -1.93 10.92
CA THR A 711 -18.34 -2.15 10.52
C THR A 711 -18.53 -1.68 9.07
N ALA A 712 -19.18 -2.49 8.25
CA ALA A 712 -19.82 -2.00 7.05
C ALA A 712 -21.19 -1.44 7.49
N GLY A 713 -21.42 -0.15 7.26
CA GLY A 713 -22.67 0.49 7.65
C GLY A 713 -23.89 -0.28 7.11
N PRO A 714 -25.03 -0.33 7.81
CA PRO A 714 -26.23 -0.92 7.23
C PRO A 714 -26.60 -0.15 5.97
N SER A 715 -27.02 -0.85 4.95
CA SER A 715 -27.91 -0.24 3.97
C SER A 715 -29.10 0.35 4.72
N ALA A 716 -29.73 1.42 4.24
CA ALA A 716 -30.79 2.20 4.93
C ALA A 716 -31.92 1.38 5.59
N ALA A 717 -31.96 0.06 5.45
CA ALA A 717 -32.93 -0.87 6.01
C ALA A 717 -32.34 -2.23 6.46
N GLY A 718 -31.04 -2.44 6.40
CA GLY A 718 -30.40 -3.73 6.70
C GLY A 718 -29.76 -3.79 8.09
N PRO A 719 -29.40 -4.98 8.58
CA PRO A 719 -28.68 -5.15 9.85
C PRO A 719 -27.26 -4.61 9.75
N LEU A 720 -26.70 -4.24 10.90
CA LEU A 720 -25.29 -3.85 11.00
C LEU A 720 -24.40 -5.03 10.62
N LEU A 721 -23.53 -4.83 9.64
CA LEU A 721 -22.50 -5.77 9.24
C LEU A 721 -21.18 -5.44 9.96
N VAL A 722 -20.48 -6.46 10.42
CA VAL A 722 -19.23 -6.30 11.18
C VAL A 722 -18.14 -7.23 10.66
N ASN A 723 -16.91 -6.82 10.78
CA ASN A 723 -15.74 -7.68 10.68
C ASN A 723 -15.16 -7.91 12.08
N VAL A 724 -14.66 -9.11 12.32
CA VAL A 724 -14.09 -9.53 13.61
C VAL A 724 -12.63 -9.89 13.41
N LEU A 725 -11.80 -9.62 14.41
CA LEU A 725 -10.40 -10.01 14.39
C LEU A 725 -10.26 -11.52 14.13
N ALA A 726 -9.35 -11.90 13.23
CA ALA A 726 -9.06 -13.30 12.94
C ALA A 726 -8.74 -14.08 14.25
N ARG A 727 -9.32 -15.27 14.36
CA ARG A 727 -9.10 -16.15 15.52
C ARG A 727 -7.61 -16.49 15.67
N ARG A 728 -7.22 -16.89 16.89
CA ARG A 728 -5.86 -17.36 17.16
C ARG A 728 -5.44 -18.42 16.15
N ASN A 729 -4.28 -18.23 15.57
CA ASN A 729 -3.69 -19.18 14.63
C ASN A 729 -2.23 -19.43 14.96
N PHE A 730 -1.77 -20.62 14.61
CA PHE A 730 -0.44 -21.14 14.86
C PHE A 730 0.24 -21.43 13.53
N LEU A 731 1.52 -21.11 13.42
CA LEU A 731 2.35 -21.41 12.27
C LEU A 731 3.69 -21.98 12.70
N LEU A 732 4.09 -23.08 12.06
CA LEU A 732 5.44 -23.60 12.09
C LEU A 732 6.12 -23.26 10.76
N SER A 733 7.32 -22.71 10.80
CA SER A 733 8.12 -22.38 9.62
C SER A 733 9.49 -23.03 9.67
N LEU A 734 9.99 -23.39 8.49
CA LEU A 734 11.32 -23.95 8.27
C LEU A 734 11.97 -23.20 7.11
N SER A 735 13.25 -22.89 7.22
CA SER A 735 14.01 -22.28 6.14
C SER A 735 15.50 -22.63 6.26
N GLY A 736 16.25 -22.42 5.17
CA GLY A 736 17.70 -22.62 5.15
C GLY A 736 18.28 -22.53 3.76
N ASP A 737 19.59 -22.36 3.69
CA ASP A 737 20.33 -22.39 2.43
C ASP A 737 20.61 -23.84 1.98
N PHE A 738 20.80 -24.05 0.67
CA PHE A 738 21.11 -25.38 0.11
C PHE A 738 22.12 -25.30 -1.05
#